data_cafbd5b9d975d8563eedd3e410f26748
#
_entry.id   cafbd5b9d975d8563eedd3e410f26748
#
_cell.length_a   1.000
_cell.length_b   1.000
_cell.length_c   1.000
_cell.angle_alpha   90.00
_cell.angle_beta   90.00
_cell.angle_gamma   90.00
#
_symmetry.space_group_name_H-M   'P 1'
#
loop_
_entity.id
_entity.type
_entity.pdbx_description
1 polymer ?
#
loop_
_entity_poly.entity_id
_entity_poly.type
_entity_poly.pdbx_seq_one_letter_code
_entity_poly.pdbx_strand_id
1 'polypeptide(L)'
;MASVIDHKRTVLLIALYIFVGIIAGVGAILFQQLLSLLNIFVLEGTAGYTQITIVSGIRRFTLPWTQPEFRPWLFPIIAGTGGLITGLIVYRYAPEAAGHGTDEVIHSYHHEEGRIRLRVSMVKLVGSAITIGSGGSGGKEGPIAQIGAGFGSFICSRIPYYSEYRKEIMLAGMAAGIAAIFRAPLAGAIFAAEILHSDMRYDGKVLIPAVIASTVSYGVYALYFGFQPVLTVPDFSYQLSLFHLIPFTVLALVSAFGAFAFVKVFYGTRDFFKALAIKPYFKPALGGVLTGLVALRFSPAFGEGSYHMQQIIDGNVPLLGMLLLVFLKMATTSFSIGSGGSGGIFGPSLMIGAALGGVIGGAYLHLMPESQIPLVVFVLLGMVGFFSGAANTPISTVIIIAEMTRVFNLVVPFLWVAMFGYIFCQKWNIYENQVTLKRHILDVADPLESQKALASLTVGEAMNTHFVAVNESTPISETEDVFRRSFADILPVVDESTGTLKGLIEYRSVVHHLIRDRDERMAVGEIVEIPPDSVYENETLLAALRRLENIDLPVIPVLGADGSERLVGMLSRGALRRTRSRDWFFYLSTDRVIPDLAAADRDGAIRELCRVAESGSPGFSAEQIEEAVLHREQQMTTGLGRGVAFPHAQLPGLRRPVVVLARTRKGIDWNANDGKSVRLIFLTLTPKEDTSRQVQIARGIVELIRDERVRADLLRSPTPAVMIARISDALEGLSAEEDEQDEE
;
A
#
# COMPACT_ATOMS: atom_id res chain seq x y z
N MET A 1 -6.92 19.51 -31.60
CA MET A 1 -6.05 20.22 -30.63
C MET A 1 -5.86 19.41 -29.35
N ALA A 2 -6.88 18.82 -28.78
CA ALA A 2 -6.77 17.95 -27.58
C ALA A 2 -5.82 16.76 -27.78
N SER A 3 -5.91 16.01 -28.87
CA SER A 3 -5.03 14.87 -29.17
C SER A 3 -3.54 15.23 -29.30
N VAL A 4 -3.20 16.45 -29.72
CA VAL A 4 -1.82 16.93 -29.85
C VAL A 4 -1.24 17.35 -28.49
N ILE A 5 -2.09 17.85 -27.58
CA ILE A 5 -1.69 18.23 -26.23
C ILE A 5 -1.43 16.95 -25.41
N ASP A 6 -2.27 15.95 -25.55
CA ASP A 6 -2.14 14.65 -24.86
C ASP A 6 -0.86 13.92 -25.30
N HIS A 7 -0.56 13.92 -26.62
CA HIS A 7 0.66 13.32 -27.14
C HIS A 7 1.94 14.01 -26.62
N LYS A 8 1.96 15.34 -26.51
CA LYS A 8 3.10 16.08 -25.95
C LYS A 8 3.29 15.79 -24.46
N ARG A 9 2.21 15.65 -23.69
CA ARG A 9 2.25 15.30 -22.27
C ARG A 9 2.87 13.90 -22.07
N THR A 10 2.40 12.92 -22.85
CA THR A 10 2.92 11.55 -22.81
C THR A 10 4.41 11.47 -23.14
N VAL A 11 4.86 12.17 -24.20
CA VAL A 11 6.29 12.22 -24.58
C VAL A 11 7.15 12.82 -23.46
N LEU A 12 6.68 13.88 -22.83
CA LEU A 12 7.40 14.52 -21.71
C LEU A 12 7.45 13.63 -20.46
N LEU A 13 6.39 12.87 -20.16
CA LEU A 13 6.40 11.88 -19.08
C LEU A 13 7.40 10.76 -19.33
N ILE A 14 7.45 10.22 -20.55
CA ILE A 14 8.43 9.21 -20.93
C ILE A 14 9.86 9.77 -20.77
N ALA A 15 10.09 11.01 -21.21
CA ALA A 15 11.39 11.66 -21.03
C ALA A 15 11.76 11.83 -19.55
N LEU A 16 10.77 12.09 -18.69
CA LEU A 16 10.95 12.19 -17.25
C LEU A 16 11.33 10.84 -16.63
N TYR A 17 10.68 9.75 -17.04
CA TYR A 17 11.03 8.39 -16.57
C TYR A 17 12.44 7.99 -17.01
N ILE A 18 12.84 8.31 -18.24
CA ILE A 18 14.21 8.13 -18.73
C ILE A 18 15.20 8.91 -17.87
N PHE A 19 14.89 10.18 -17.58
CA PHE A 19 15.76 11.04 -16.78
C PHE A 19 15.91 10.52 -15.33
N VAL A 20 14.82 10.05 -14.73
CA VAL A 20 14.84 9.40 -13.40
C VAL A 20 15.71 8.14 -13.45
N GLY A 21 15.58 7.31 -14.49
CA GLY A 21 16.41 6.13 -14.70
C GLY A 21 17.90 6.46 -14.77
N ILE A 22 18.28 7.50 -15.51
CA ILE A 22 19.68 7.95 -15.59
C ILE A 22 20.21 8.36 -14.23
N ILE A 23 19.47 9.22 -13.51
CA ILE A 23 19.91 9.72 -12.19
C ILE A 23 20.00 8.58 -11.16
N ALA A 24 19.03 7.67 -11.14
CA ALA A 24 19.07 6.50 -10.26
C ALA A 24 20.25 5.58 -10.59
N GLY A 25 20.55 5.35 -11.88
CA GLY A 25 21.71 4.58 -12.33
C GLY A 25 23.04 5.20 -11.91
N VAL A 26 23.20 6.51 -12.07
CA VAL A 26 24.38 7.24 -11.58
C VAL A 26 24.46 7.18 -10.06
N GLY A 27 23.33 7.34 -9.35
CA GLY A 27 23.26 7.19 -7.89
C GLY A 27 23.69 5.79 -7.43
N ALA A 28 23.32 4.74 -8.15
CA ALA A 28 23.74 3.37 -7.88
C ALA A 28 25.24 3.18 -8.09
N ILE A 29 25.83 3.77 -9.15
CA ILE A 29 27.28 3.77 -9.40
C ILE A 29 28.01 4.44 -8.23
N LEU A 30 27.59 5.65 -7.84
CA LEU A 30 28.20 6.38 -6.75
C LEU A 30 28.11 5.63 -5.43
N PHE A 31 26.96 5.04 -5.12
CA PHE A 31 26.78 4.23 -3.90
C PHE A 31 27.71 3.00 -3.89
N GLN A 32 27.77 2.25 -5.01
CA GLN A 32 28.64 1.08 -5.14
C GLN A 32 30.11 1.45 -5.03
N GLN A 33 30.54 2.59 -5.61
CA GLN A 33 31.91 3.08 -5.51
C GLN A 33 32.26 3.46 -4.08
N LEU A 34 31.39 4.20 -3.40
CA LEU A 34 31.60 4.59 -2.00
C LEU A 34 31.73 3.36 -1.09
N LEU A 35 30.86 2.37 -1.30
CA LEU A 35 30.89 1.10 -0.57
C LEU A 35 32.21 0.37 -0.81
N SER A 36 32.66 0.29 -2.06
CA SER A 36 33.92 -0.36 -2.43
C SER A 36 35.14 0.34 -1.82
N LEU A 37 35.16 1.68 -1.83
CA LEU A 37 36.21 2.47 -1.20
C LEU A 37 36.27 2.22 0.31
N LEU A 38 35.13 2.23 1.00
CA LEU A 38 35.08 1.96 2.43
C LEU A 38 35.53 0.53 2.76
N ASN A 39 35.14 -0.47 1.98
CA ASN A 39 35.63 -1.84 2.14
C ASN A 39 37.15 -1.92 2.01
N ILE A 40 37.73 -1.28 0.98
CA ILE A 40 39.18 -1.30 0.74
C ILE A 40 39.93 -0.58 1.88
N PHE A 41 39.50 0.61 2.27
CA PHE A 41 40.24 1.38 3.29
C PHE A 41 39.98 0.88 4.70
N VAL A 42 38.75 0.46 5.04
CA VAL A 42 38.34 0.12 6.39
C VAL A 42 38.55 -1.38 6.68
N LEU A 43 38.10 -2.29 5.83
CA LEU A 43 38.20 -3.71 6.11
C LEU A 43 39.51 -4.33 5.64
N GLU A 44 39.88 -4.10 4.35
CA GLU A 44 41.15 -4.63 3.84
C GLU A 44 42.35 -3.91 4.43
N GLY A 45 42.32 -2.58 4.48
CA GLY A 45 43.45 -1.73 4.91
C GLY A 45 43.73 -1.77 6.41
N THR A 46 42.76 -2.11 7.27
CA THR A 46 42.98 -2.15 8.72
C THR A 46 42.96 -3.57 9.29
N ALA A 47 41.98 -4.41 8.90
CA ALA A 47 41.79 -5.75 9.43
C ALA A 47 42.36 -6.88 8.53
N GLY A 48 42.86 -6.56 7.36
CA GLY A 48 43.31 -7.56 6.37
C GLY A 48 42.18 -8.49 5.89
N TYR A 49 40.93 -8.04 6.03
CA TYR A 49 39.76 -8.83 5.65
C TYR A 49 39.33 -8.50 4.22
N THR A 50 39.74 -9.34 3.30
CA THR A 50 39.44 -9.16 1.88
C THR A 50 38.09 -9.79 1.57
N GLN A 51 37.04 -9.01 1.48
CA GLN A 51 35.82 -9.41 0.76
C GLN A 51 36.08 -9.16 -0.71
N ILE A 52 36.34 -10.20 -1.49
CA ILE A 52 36.41 -10.06 -2.94
C ILE A 52 35.00 -9.67 -3.42
N THR A 53 34.78 -8.38 -3.55
CA THR A 53 33.54 -7.89 -4.17
C THR A 53 33.58 -8.35 -5.62
N ILE A 54 32.70 -9.29 -6.00
CA ILE A 54 32.57 -9.80 -7.37
C ILE A 54 31.89 -8.73 -8.23
N VAL A 55 32.52 -7.59 -8.32
CA VAL A 55 32.15 -6.59 -9.31
C VAL A 55 33.21 -6.65 -10.39
N SER A 56 33.00 -7.56 -11.33
CA SER A 56 33.77 -7.57 -12.57
C SER A 56 33.73 -6.19 -13.20
N GLY A 57 34.86 -5.54 -13.34
CA GLY A 57 35.03 -4.24 -13.99
C GLY A 57 35.61 -3.12 -13.12
N ILE A 58 35.67 -3.24 -11.79
CA ILE A 58 36.48 -2.30 -11.01
C ILE A 58 37.94 -2.66 -11.24
N ARG A 59 38.73 -1.75 -11.86
CA ARG A 59 40.17 -1.76 -11.66
C ARG A 59 40.38 -1.77 -10.14
N ARG A 60 40.87 -2.89 -9.57
CA ARG A 60 41.27 -2.97 -8.18
C ARG A 60 42.15 -1.75 -7.93
N PHE A 61 41.68 -0.84 -7.07
CA PHE A 61 42.56 0.08 -6.43
C PHE A 61 43.46 -0.79 -5.55
N THR A 62 44.62 -1.16 -6.09
CA THR A 62 45.64 -1.82 -5.29
C THR A 62 46.15 -0.74 -4.34
N LEU A 63 45.93 -0.97 -3.05
CA LEU A 63 46.51 -0.11 -2.03
C LEU A 63 48.04 -0.06 -2.25
N PRO A 64 48.65 1.12 -2.24
CA PRO A 64 50.11 1.25 -2.47
C PRO A 64 50.95 0.67 -1.30
N TRP A 65 50.33 0.11 -0.28
CA TRP A 65 51.00 -0.52 0.87
C TRP A 65 50.67 -2.02 0.91
N THR A 66 51.54 -2.79 1.57
CA THR A 66 51.35 -4.23 1.84
C THR A 66 50.09 -4.44 2.66
N GLN A 67 49.23 -5.39 2.24
CA GLN A 67 48.05 -5.75 3.00
C GLN A 67 48.45 -6.19 4.41
N PRO A 68 47.80 -5.66 5.48
CA PRO A 68 48.06 -6.11 6.83
C PRO A 68 47.68 -7.59 7.01
N GLU A 69 48.31 -8.25 7.97
CA GLU A 69 47.88 -9.58 8.37
C GLU A 69 46.41 -9.57 8.83
N PHE A 70 45.71 -10.70 8.63
CA PHE A 70 44.33 -10.86 9.04
C PHE A 70 44.17 -10.66 10.55
N ARG A 71 43.43 -9.64 10.96
CA ARG A 71 43.24 -9.19 12.35
C ARG A 71 41.76 -9.20 12.75
N PRO A 72 41.15 -10.38 12.95
CA PRO A 72 39.70 -10.49 13.23
C PRO A 72 39.29 -9.77 14.52
N TRP A 73 40.20 -9.61 15.50
CA TRP A 73 39.92 -8.90 16.76
C TRP A 73 39.53 -7.41 16.56
N LEU A 74 39.79 -6.84 15.39
CA LEU A 74 39.35 -5.50 15.02
C LEU A 74 37.88 -5.42 14.60
N PHE A 75 37.23 -6.52 14.25
CA PHE A 75 35.86 -6.51 13.76
C PHE A 75 34.85 -5.83 14.69
N PRO A 76 34.82 -6.08 16.02
CA PRO A 76 33.92 -5.38 16.93
C PRO A 76 34.17 -3.86 16.96
N ILE A 77 35.45 -3.45 16.89
CA ILE A 77 35.84 -2.05 16.93
C ILE A 77 35.42 -1.34 15.65
N ILE A 78 35.73 -1.95 14.49
CA ILE A 78 35.43 -1.37 13.17
C ILE A 78 33.90 -1.25 12.98
N ALA A 79 33.16 -2.35 13.21
CA ALA A 79 31.71 -2.33 13.04
C ALA A 79 31.01 -1.46 14.09
N GLY A 80 31.52 -1.42 15.33
CA GLY A 80 31.02 -0.53 16.37
C GLY A 80 31.23 0.94 16.05
N THR A 81 32.44 1.30 15.56
CA THR A 81 32.76 2.67 15.12
C THR A 81 31.92 3.09 13.91
N GLY A 82 31.79 2.22 12.91
CA GLY A 82 30.92 2.43 11.74
C GLY A 82 29.47 2.63 12.14
N GLY A 83 28.95 1.80 13.05
CA GLY A 83 27.61 1.94 13.62
C GLY A 83 27.41 3.27 14.37
N LEU A 84 28.43 3.72 15.15
CA LEU A 84 28.40 5.02 15.83
C LEU A 84 28.31 6.18 14.85
N ILE A 85 29.17 6.19 13.83
CA ILE A 85 29.20 7.26 12.82
C ILE A 85 27.89 7.29 12.05
N THR A 86 27.38 6.12 11.63
CA THR A 86 26.08 6.00 10.97
C THR A 86 24.97 6.51 11.88
N GLY A 87 24.93 6.09 13.14
CA GLY A 87 23.92 6.55 14.10
C GLY A 87 23.92 8.06 14.27
N LEU A 88 25.09 8.69 14.43
CA LEU A 88 25.22 10.15 14.53
C LEU A 88 24.70 10.85 13.26
N ILE A 89 25.05 10.37 12.07
CA ILE A 89 24.62 10.97 10.80
C ILE A 89 23.10 10.80 10.62
N VAL A 90 22.59 9.59 10.77
CA VAL A 90 21.18 9.27 10.53
C VAL A 90 20.28 10.02 11.50
N TYR A 91 20.49 9.85 12.80
CA TYR A 91 19.59 10.46 13.81
C TYR A 91 19.73 11.99 13.91
N ARG A 92 20.86 12.59 13.45
CA ARG A 92 21.04 14.05 13.42
C ARG A 92 20.40 14.69 12.20
N TYR A 93 20.40 13.99 11.05
CA TYR A 93 20.04 14.62 9.77
C TYR A 93 18.78 14.08 9.14
N ALA A 94 18.54 12.78 9.18
CA ALA A 94 17.34 12.12 8.60
C ALA A 94 17.07 10.78 9.30
N PRO A 95 16.30 10.77 10.40
CA PRO A 95 15.95 9.52 11.11
C PRO A 95 15.26 8.48 10.22
N GLU A 96 14.59 8.89 9.16
CA GLU A 96 13.90 8.03 8.17
C GLU A 96 14.90 7.20 7.33
N ALA A 97 16.18 7.55 7.37
CA ALA A 97 17.25 6.75 6.74
C ALA A 97 17.73 5.58 7.63
N ALA A 98 17.20 5.41 8.86
CA ALA A 98 17.48 4.25 9.70
C ALA A 98 16.83 2.97 9.11
N GLY A 99 17.34 1.79 9.51
CA GLY A 99 16.77 0.51 9.11
C GLY A 99 17.00 0.15 7.64
N HIS A 100 16.10 -0.66 7.07
CA HIS A 100 16.34 -1.27 5.76
C HIS A 100 15.95 -0.43 4.54
N GLY A 101 15.17 0.64 4.70
CA GLY A 101 14.88 1.65 3.67
C GLY A 101 13.69 1.34 2.75
N THR A 102 13.49 0.10 2.33
CA THR A 102 12.37 -0.28 1.45
C THR A 102 11.01 0.00 2.10
N ASP A 103 10.87 -0.31 3.39
CA ASP A 103 9.64 -0.10 4.15
C ASP A 103 9.24 1.38 4.25
N GLU A 104 10.23 2.28 4.28
CA GLU A 104 10.02 3.73 4.26
C GLU A 104 9.48 4.22 2.90
N VAL A 105 9.88 3.58 1.79
CA VAL A 105 9.31 3.86 0.47
C VAL A 105 7.84 3.45 0.43
N ILE A 106 7.52 2.27 0.97
CA ILE A 106 6.14 1.79 1.08
C ILE A 106 5.31 2.74 1.96
N HIS A 107 5.85 3.18 3.11
CA HIS A 107 5.22 4.17 3.97
C HIS A 107 4.93 5.49 3.23
N SER A 108 5.93 6.01 2.51
CA SER A 108 5.79 7.25 1.75
C SER A 108 4.75 7.15 0.64
N TYR A 109 4.63 5.98 -0.01
CA TYR A 109 3.61 5.73 -1.02
C TYR A 109 2.20 5.79 -0.45
N HIS A 110 1.96 5.11 0.70
CA HIS A 110 0.62 4.99 1.27
C HIS A 110 0.20 6.17 2.15
N HIS A 111 1.16 6.89 2.78
CA HIS A 111 0.84 7.88 3.83
C HIS A 111 1.37 9.28 3.56
N GLU A 112 2.30 9.47 2.61
CA GLU A 112 2.96 10.76 2.36
C GLU A 112 2.88 11.21 0.88
N GLU A 113 1.92 10.67 0.11
CA GLU A 113 1.74 11.00 -1.31
C GLU A 113 3.03 10.89 -2.14
N GLY A 114 3.86 9.92 -1.84
CA GLY A 114 5.15 9.72 -2.50
C GLY A 114 6.21 10.79 -2.21
N ARG A 115 6.11 11.53 -1.11
CA ARG A 115 7.06 12.58 -0.74
C ARG A 115 8.23 12.03 0.06
N ILE A 116 9.40 11.97 -0.55
CA ILE A 116 10.67 11.68 0.11
C ILE A 116 11.60 12.88 -0.05
N ARG A 117 12.11 13.40 1.08
CA ARG A 117 13.04 14.53 1.07
C ARG A 117 14.40 14.07 0.51
N LEU A 118 14.98 14.83 -0.43
CA LEU A 118 16.32 14.52 -1.02
C LEU A 118 17.39 14.26 0.06
N ARG A 119 17.30 14.95 1.19
CA ARG A 119 18.20 14.77 2.32
C ARG A 119 18.18 13.33 2.85
N VAL A 120 17.03 12.65 2.85
CA VAL A 120 16.90 11.25 3.27
C VAL A 120 17.74 10.36 2.36
N SER A 121 17.63 10.54 1.03
CA SER A 121 18.42 9.77 0.05
C SER A 121 19.94 9.98 0.23
N MET A 122 20.38 11.22 0.48
CA MET A 122 21.80 11.52 0.71
C MET A 122 22.31 10.89 2.01
N VAL A 123 21.55 11.01 3.10
CA VAL A 123 21.88 10.40 4.39
C VAL A 123 21.86 8.86 4.29
N LYS A 124 20.91 8.30 3.54
CA LYS A 124 20.86 6.86 3.29
C LYS A 124 22.06 6.36 2.53
N LEU A 125 22.46 7.06 1.47
CA LEU A 125 23.63 6.72 0.66
C LEU A 125 24.90 6.66 1.53
N VAL A 126 25.17 7.70 2.30
CA VAL A 126 26.37 7.77 3.14
C VAL A 126 26.28 6.81 4.34
N GLY A 127 25.16 6.82 5.06
CA GLY A 127 24.98 5.99 6.25
C GLY A 127 25.03 4.50 5.95
N SER A 128 24.39 4.05 4.87
CA SER A 128 24.43 2.63 4.47
C SER A 128 25.82 2.23 3.97
N ALA A 129 26.51 3.08 3.23
CA ALA A 129 27.86 2.79 2.79
C ALA A 129 28.81 2.63 4.01
N ILE A 130 28.67 3.47 5.04
CA ILE A 130 29.47 3.36 6.27
C ILE A 130 29.10 2.08 7.04
N THR A 131 27.81 1.80 7.28
CA THR A 131 27.38 0.60 8.00
C THR A 131 27.90 -0.67 7.34
N ILE A 132 27.67 -0.82 6.03
CA ILE A 132 28.05 -2.02 5.28
C ILE A 132 29.56 -2.09 5.08
N GLY A 133 30.18 -0.96 4.69
CA GLY A 133 31.62 -0.85 4.43
C GLY A 133 32.50 -1.01 5.68
N SER A 134 31.92 -0.85 6.88
CA SER A 134 32.60 -1.18 8.16
C SER A 134 32.31 -2.60 8.66
N GLY A 135 31.69 -3.46 7.84
CA GLY A 135 31.41 -4.85 8.17
C GLY A 135 30.04 -5.13 8.79
N GLY A 136 29.19 -4.13 8.94
CA GLY A 136 27.79 -4.34 9.33
C GLY A 136 27.07 -5.31 8.39
N SER A 137 26.36 -6.28 8.96
CA SER A 137 25.63 -7.29 8.18
C SER A 137 24.36 -6.69 7.59
N GLY A 138 24.46 -6.13 6.37
CA GLY A 138 23.38 -5.52 5.64
C GLY A 138 23.60 -5.57 4.13
N GLY A 139 22.53 -5.56 3.36
CA GLY A 139 22.57 -5.51 1.90
C GLY A 139 22.50 -4.07 1.38
N LYS A 140 22.91 -3.88 0.14
CA LYS A 140 22.89 -2.59 -0.57
C LYS A 140 21.55 -2.28 -1.25
N GLU A 141 20.69 -3.28 -1.36
CA GLU A 141 19.48 -3.26 -2.19
C GLU A 141 18.38 -2.36 -1.59
N GLY A 142 18.10 -2.54 -0.30
CA GLY A 142 17.14 -1.67 0.40
C GLY A 142 17.53 -0.19 0.39
N PRO A 143 18.79 0.14 0.71
CA PRO A 143 19.27 1.51 0.58
C PRO A 143 19.09 2.09 -0.82
N ILE A 144 19.46 1.35 -1.88
CA ILE A 144 19.34 1.89 -3.24
C ILE A 144 17.89 2.09 -3.66
N ALA A 145 16.96 1.27 -3.16
CA ALA A 145 15.53 1.44 -3.36
C ALA A 145 15.07 2.80 -2.80
N GLN A 146 15.44 3.14 -1.55
CA GLN A 146 15.10 4.41 -0.93
C GLN A 146 15.83 5.61 -1.58
N ILE A 147 17.08 5.43 -1.99
CA ILE A 147 17.86 6.46 -2.70
C ILE A 147 17.20 6.79 -4.03
N GLY A 148 16.89 5.76 -4.83
CA GLY A 148 16.24 5.91 -6.13
C GLY A 148 14.85 6.53 -6.03
N ALA A 149 14.02 6.04 -5.10
CA ALA A 149 12.70 6.59 -4.80
C ALA A 149 12.78 8.07 -4.42
N GLY A 150 13.71 8.45 -3.55
CA GLY A 150 13.88 9.83 -3.14
C GLY A 150 14.36 10.75 -4.27
N PHE A 151 15.18 10.26 -5.20
CA PHE A 151 15.52 11.03 -6.41
C PHE A 151 14.29 11.24 -7.30
N GLY A 152 13.48 10.19 -7.53
CA GLY A 152 12.22 10.31 -8.28
C GLY A 152 11.28 11.32 -7.65
N SER A 153 11.04 11.21 -6.34
CA SER A 153 10.20 12.14 -5.58
C SER A 153 10.72 13.58 -5.62
N PHE A 154 12.05 13.78 -5.50
CA PHE A 154 12.66 15.10 -5.57
C PHE A 154 12.49 15.75 -6.95
N ILE A 155 12.74 15.01 -8.03
CA ILE A 155 12.59 15.50 -9.41
C ILE A 155 11.16 15.95 -9.65
N CYS A 156 10.18 15.14 -9.27
CA CYS A 156 8.76 15.49 -9.37
C CYS A 156 8.42 16.74 -8.57
N SER A 157 8.99 16.91 -7.37
CA SER A 157 8.76 18.10 -6.53
C SER A 157 9.29 19.40 -7.15
N ARG A 158 10.19 19.32 -8.13
CA ARG A 158 10.72 20.49 -8.88
C ARG A 158 9.91 20.84 -10.11
N ILE A 159 8.99 19.99 -10.51
CA ILE A 159 8.14 20.17 -11.70
C ILE A 159 6.67 20.03 -11.26
N PRO A 160 6.05 21.12 -10.73
CA PRO A 160 4.70 21.07 -10.15
C PRO A 160 3.62 20.53 -11.10
N TYR A 161 3.82 20.71 -12.41
CA TYR A 161 2.92 20.22 -13.47
C TYR A 161 2.73 18.68 -13.45
N TYR A 162 3.68 17.92 -12.89
CA TYR A 162 3.61 16.45 -12.77
C TYR A 162 3.42 15.98 -11.34
N SER A 163 2.94 16.82 -10.44
CA SER A 163 2.73 16.46 -9.03
C SER A 163 1.76 15.31 -8.84
N GLU A 164 0.79 15.14 -9.72
CA GLU A 164 -0.16 14.02 -9.79
C GLU A 164 0.54 12.65 -10.00
N TYR A 165 1.65 12.62 -10.76
CA TYR A 165 2.43 11.40 -11.04
C TYR A 165 3.57 11.13 -10.05
N ARG A 166 3.56 11.77 -8.87
CA ARG A 166 4.68 11.67 -7.91
C ARG A 166 4.88 10.25 -7.40
N LYS A 167 3.81 9.52 -7.12
CA LYS A 167 3.86 8.14 -6.65
C LYS A 167 4.52 7.23 -7.70
N GLU A 168 4.09 7.32 -8.96
CA GLU A 168 4.66 6.54 -10.06
C GLU A 168 6.12 6.91 -10.33
N ILE A 169 6.46 8.20 -10.32
CA ILE A 169 7.83 8.68 -10.55
C ILE A 169 8.76 8.25 -9.40
N MET A 170 8.27 8.29 -8.16
CA MET A 170 8.99 7.79 -6.98
C MET A 170 9.29 6.29 -7.11
N LEU A 171 8.28 5.49 -7.47
CA LEU A 171 8.43 4.05 -7.64
C LEU A 171 9.25 3.68 -8.88
N ALA A 172 9.18 4.46 -9.96
CA ALA A 172 10.08 4.32 -11.10
C ALA A 172 11.55 4.54 -10.68
N GLY A 173 11.81 5.50 -9.79
CA GLY A 173 13.12 5.70 -9.19
C GLY A 173 13.57 4.54 -8.30
N MET A 174 12.67 3.98 -7.47
CA MET A 174 12.92 2.76 -6.70
C MET A 174 13.29 1.59 -7.60
N ALA A 175 12.45 1.31 -8.61
CA ALA A 175 12.67 0.24 -9.59
C ALA A 175 14.02 0.40 -10.30
N ALA A 176 14.34 1.62 -10.72
CA ALA A 176 15.60 1.96 -11.39
C ALA A 176 16.83 1.67 -10.49
N GLY A 177 16.76 2.03 -9.19
CA GLY A 177 17.82 1.74 -8.24
C GLY A 177 18.07 0.24 -8.08
N ILE A 178 17.01 -0.53 -7.88
CA ILE A 178 17.04 -1.99 -7.74
C ILE A 178 17.58 -2.64 -9.02
N ALA A 179 17.06 -2.23 -10.18
CA ALA A 179 17.48 -2.75 -11.48
C ALA A 179 18.99 -2.59 -11.74
N ALA A 180 19.56 -1.46 -11.33
CA ALA A 180 20.99 -1.21 -11.46
C ALA A 180 21.83 -2.18 -10.61
N ILE A 181 21.54 -2.27 -9.31
CA ILE A 181 22.35 -3.07 -8.36
C ILE A 181 22.24 -4.58 -8.64
N PHE A 182 21.04 -5.07 -8.95
CA PHE A 182 20.83 -6.49 -9.28
C PHE A 182 21.12 -6.85 -10.72
N ARG A 183 21.33 -5.84 -11.61
CA ARG A 183 21.40 -6.03 -13.06
C ARG A 183 20.18 -6.78 -13.60
N ALA A 184 19.02 -6.45 -13.05
CA ALA A 184 17.75 -7.13 -13.23
C ALA A 184 16.65 -6.11 -13.53
N PRO A 185 16.53 -5.60 -14.78
CA PRO A 185 15.63 -4.52 -15.12
C PRO A 185 14.15 -4.91 -15.03
N LEU A 186 13.78 -6.10 -15.49
CA LEU A 186 12.41 -6.59 -15.42
C LEU A 186 12.00 -6.84 -13.96
N ALA A 187 12.88 -7.49 -13.20
CA ALA A 187 12.64 -7.77 -11.80
C ALA A 187 12.49 -6.49 -10.97
N GLY A 188 13.32 -5.47 -11.21
CA GLY A 188 13.24 -4.19 -10.52
C GLY A 188 11.90 -3.50 -10.72
N ALA A 189 11.37 -3.54 -11.96
CA ALA A 189 10.08 -2.97 -12.30
C ALA A 189 8.92 -3.72 -11.62
N ILE A 190 8.92 -5.05 -11.68
CA ILE A 190 7.87 -5.87 -11.04
C ILE A 190 7.93 -5.75 -9.52
N PHE A 191 9.14 -5.72 -8.93
CA PHE A 191 9.32 -5.57 -7.49
C PHE A 191 8.71 -4.27 -6.97
N ALA A 192 8.91 -3.15 -7.67
CA ALA A 192 8.35 -1.87 -7.28
C ALA A 192 6.81 -1.86 -7.28
N ALA A 193 6.18 -2.63 -8.18
CA ALA A 193 4.73 -2.77 -8.22
C ALA A 193 4.19 -3.80 -7.22
N GLU A 194 4.94 -4.89 -6.96
CA GLU A 194 4.52 -5.99 -6.08
C GLU A 194 4.70 -5.68 -4.59
N ILE A 195 5.75 -4.93 -4.22
CA ILE A 195 6.15 -4.71 -2.83
C ILE A 195 5.15 -3.88 -2.01
N LEU A 196 4.29 -3.13 -2.67
CA LEU A 196 3.36 -2.20 -2.03
C LEU A 196 2.28 -2.91 -1.21
N HIS A 197 1.88 -4.10 -1.64
CA HIS A 197 0.75 -4.84 -1.10
C HIS A 197 1.15 -6.26 -0.70
N SER A 198 0.63 -6.74 0.42
CA SER A 198 0.91 -8.10 0.91
C SER A 198 0.05 -9.18 0.23
N ASP A 199 -0.92 -8.83 -0.60
CA ASP A 199 -1.92 -9.70 -1.23
C ASP A 199 -1.72 -9.94 -2.74
N MET A 200 -0.48 -9.78 -3.24
CA MET A 200 -0.10 -9.98 -4.66
C MET A 200 -0.86 -9.10 -5.66
N ARG A 201 -1.35 -7.96 -5.26
CA ARG A 201 -1.92 -6.99 -6.19
C ARG A 201 -0.83 -6.10 -6.77
N TYR A 202 -0.95 -5.84 -8.06
CA TYR A 202 -0.04 -4.98 -8.80
C TYR A 202 -0.74 -3.66 -9.12
N ASP A 203 -0.07 -2.55 -8.83
CA ASP A 203 -0.49 -1.27 -9.36
C ASP A 203 -0.04 -1.17 -10.83
N GLY A 204 -0.98 -1.33 -11.75
CA GLY A 204 -0.71 -1.31 -13.19
C GLY A 204 -0.16 0.03 -13.69
N LYS A 205 -0.48 1.14 -13.01
CA LYS A 205 0.01 2.48 -13.36
C LYS A 205 1.53 2.60 -13.12
N VAL A 206 2.06 1.87 -12.15
CA VAL A 206 3.48 1.88 -11.80
C VAL A 206 4.34 1.09 -12.80
N LEU A 207 3.80 0.06 -13.43
CA LEU A 207 4.61 -0.90 -14.19
C LEU A 207 5.31 -0.27 -15.40
N ILE A 208 4.62 0.54 -16.21
CA ILE A 208 5.21 1.18 -17.40
C ILE A 208 6.31 2.16 -17.02
N PRO A 209 6.10 3.13 -16.11
CA PRO A 209 7.18 4.01 -15.62
C PRO A 209 8.38 3.23 -15.06
N ALA A 210 8.11 2.19 -14.28
CA ALA A 210 9.14 1.36 -13.67
C ALA A 210 9.98 0.60 -14.70
N VAL A 211 9.36 0.00 -15.74
CA VAL A 211 10.08 -0.70 -16.81
C VAL A 211 10.99 0.25 -17.58
N ILE A 212 10.50 1.45 -17.94
CA ILE A 212 11.30 2.44 -18.67
C ILE A 212 12.50 2.86 -17.82
N ALA A 213 12.27 3.28 -16.59
CA ALA A 213 13.32 3.77 -15.70
C ALA A 213 14.33 2.67 -15.33
N SER A 214 13.87 1.43 -15.08
CA SER A 214 14.69 0.27 -14.77
C SER A 214 15.62 -0.10 -15.92
N THR A 215 15.09 -0.14 -17.14
CA THR A 215 15.88 -0.49 -18.33
C THR A 215 16.98 0.54 -18.58
N VAL A 216 16.65 1.82 -18.47
CA VAL A 216 17.63 2.92 -18.64
C VAL A 216 18.69 2.87 -17.54
N SER A 217 18.28 2.70 -16.28
CA SER A 217 19.19 2.64 -15.14
C SER A 217 20.15 1.46 -15.22
N TYR A 218 19.62 0.28 -15.58
CA TYR A 218 20.44 -0.89 -15.86
C TYR A 218 21.48 -0.62 -16.95
N GLY A 219 21.06 0.01 -18.07
CA GLY A 219 21.98 0.38 -19.16
C GLY A 219 23.10 1.31 -18.68
N VAL A 220 22.78 2.38 -17.94
CA VAL A 220 23.75 3.31 -17.37
C VAL A 220 24.72 2.59 -16.42
N TYR A 221 24.22 1.74 -15.54
CA TYR A 221 25.05 0.97 -14.61
C TYR A 221 25.95 -0.04 -15.32
N ALA A 222 25.39 -0.77 -16.30
CA ALA A 222 26.11 -1.79 -17.05
C ALA A 222 27.18 -1.21 -18.00
N LEU A 223 27.00 0.00 -18.52
CA LEU A 223 28.05 0.72 -19.26
C LEU A 223 29.30 0.96 -18.41
N TYR A 224 29.13 1.13 -17.08
CA TYR A 224 30.25 1.36 -16.17
C TYR A 224 30.85 0.05 -15.61
N PHE A 225 30.01 -0.87 -15.14
CA PHE A 225 30.43 -2.11 -14.48
C PHE A 225 30.40 -3.37 -15.35
N GLY A 226 29.97 -3.27 -16.62
CA GLY A 226 29.80 -4.40 -17.54
C GLY A 226 28.44 -5.11 -17.37
N PHE A 227 28.13 -5.94 -18.36
CA PHE A 227 26.85 -6.65 -18.51
C PHE A 227 26.85 -8.08 -17.88
N GLN A 228 27.88 -8.45 -17.13
CA GLN A 228 27.96 -9.78 -16.50
C GLN A 228 26.90 -9.95 -15.41
N PRO A 229 26.41 -11.17 -15.14
CA PRO A 229 25.47 -11.43 -14.05
C PRO A 229 26.07 -11.04 -12.69
N VAL A 230 25.23 -10.86 -11.68
CA VAL A 230 25.69 -10.53 -10.32
C VAL A 230 26.29 -11.76 -9.64
N LEU A 231 25.69 -12.93 -9.86
CA LEU A 231 26.17 -14.23 -9.39
C LEU A 231 26.43 -15.12 -10.60
N THR A 232 27.59 -15.75 -10.60
CA THR A 232 27.96 -16.73 -11.63
C THR A 232 27.55 -18.11 -11.16
N VAL A 233 26.82 -18.83 -11.99
CA VAL A 233 26.40 -20.20 -11.69
C VAL A 233 27.21 -21.14 -12.57
N PRO A 234 27.88 -22.18 -12.02
CA PRO A 234 28.55 -23.18 -12.81
C PRO A 234 27.60 -23.84 -13.81
N ASP A 235 28.12 -24.23 -14.96
CA ASP A 235 27.31 -24.96 -15.95
C ASP A 235 26.78 -26.26 -15.36
N PHE A 236 25.48 -26.48 -15.43
CA PHE A 236 24.83 -27.69 -14.99
C PHE A 236 23.75 -28.16 -15.95
N SER A 237 23.56 -29.45 -16.06
CA SER A 237 22.44 -30.04 -16.78
C SER A 237 21.37 -30.46 -15.80
N TYR A 238 20.16 -29.98 -15.99
CA TYR A 238 19.03 -30.34 -15.15
C TYR A 238 17.75 -30.39 -15.97
N GLN A 239 17.01 -31.49 -15.84
CA GLN A 239 15.69 -31.68 -16.44
C GLN A 239 14.67 -31.88 -15.31
N LEU A 240 13.60 -31.06 -15.33
CA LEU A 240 12.55 -31.13 -14.34
C LEU A 240 11.76 -32.43 -14.49
N SER A 241 11.61 -33.17 -13.40
CA SER A 241 10.67 -34.30 -13.25
C SER A 241 9.63 -33.97 -12.17
N LEU A 242 8.41 -34.51 -12.30
CA LEU A 242 7.36 -34.33 -11.29
C LEU A 242 7.79 -34.82 -9.91
N PHE A 243 8.60 -35.89 -9.84
CA PHE A 243 9.11 -36.39 -8.56
C PHE A 243 10.07 -35.43 -7.87
N HIS A 244 10.73 -34.52 -8.61
CA HIS A 244 11.59 -33.49 -8.04
C HIS A 244 10.81 -32.43 -7.25
N LEU A 245 9.49 -32.28 -7.49
CA LEU A 245 8.65 -31.38 -6.71
C LEU A 245 8.54 -31.82 -5.24
N ILE A 246 8.73 -33.10 -4.91
CA ILE A 246 8.69 -33.59 -3.52
C ILE A 246 9.80 -32.95 -2.68
N PRO A 247 11.11 -33.12 -2.99
CA PRO A 247 12.18 -32.47 -2.24
C PRO A 247 12.11 -30.95 -2.31
N PHE A 248 11.61 -30.36 -3.40
CA PHE A 248 11.42 -28.92 -3.51
C PHE A 248 10.31 -28.40 -2.60
N THR A 249 9.23 -29.18 -2.38
CA THR A 249 8.20 -28.84 -1.40
C THR A 249 8.74 -28.87 0.03
N VAL A 250 9.56 -29.87 0.36
CA VAL A 250 10.23 -29.93 1.68
C VAL A 250 11.13 -28.70 1.87
N LEU A 251 11.93 -28.35 0.86
CA LEU A 251 12.75 -27.15 0.88
C LEU A 251 11.90 -25.89 1.05
N ALA A 252 10.79 -25.78 0.34
CA ALA A 252 9.88 -24.62 0.42
C ALA A 252 9.30 -24.45 1.82
N LEU A 253 8.85 -25.53 2.47
CA LEU A 253 8.33 -25.51 3.84
C LEU A 253 9.39 -25.11 4.85
N VAL A 254 10.61 -25.68 4.73
CA VAL A 254 11.73 -25.32 5.61
C VAL A 254 12.16 -23.87 5.39
N SER A 255 12.16 -23.40 4.15
CA SER A 255 12.45 -21.99 3.80
C SER A 255 11.40 -21.04 4.37
N ALA A 256 10.12 -21.39 4.29
CA ALA A 256 9.04 -20.61 4.90
C ALA A 256 9.19 -20.52 6.43
N PHE A 257 9.48 -21.65 7.10
CA PHE A 257 9.76 -21.64 8.55
C PHE A 257 10.99 -20.79 8.89
N GLY A 258 12.06 -20.91 8.10
CA GLY A 258 13.27 -20.08 8.24
C GLY A 258 12.98 -18.59 8.07
N ALA A 259 12.16 -18.20 7.08
CA ALA A 259 11.74 -16.84 6.84
C ALA A 259 10.91 -16.29 8.02
N PHE A 260 9.94 -17.06 8.51
CA PHE A 260 9.18 -16.73 9.73
C PHE A 260 10.11 -16.52 10.93
N ALA A 261 11.05 -17.43 11.17
CA ALA A 261 12.00 -17.33 12.27
C ALA A 261 12.86 -16.05 12.14
N PHE A 262 13.32 -15.73 10.93
CA PHE A 262 14.09 -14.52 10.66
C PHE A 262 13.30 -13.27 10.96
N VAL A 263 12.06 -13.16 10.50
CA VAL A 263 11.18 -12.01 10.79
C VAL A 263 11.00 -11.83 12.30
N LYS A 264 10.76 -12.91 13.04
CA LYS A 264 10.61 -12.87 14.50
C LYS A 264 11.90 -12.45 15.22
N VAL A 265 13.05 -12.99 14.81
CA VAL A 265 14.35 -12.62 15.37
C VAL A 265 14.68 -11.16 15.07
N PHE A 266 14.43 -10.71 13.85
CA PHE A 266 14.70 -9.33 13.43
C PHE A 266 13.89 -8.33 14.23
N TYR A 267 12.57 -8.50 14.30
CA TYR A 267 11.71 -7.58 15.03
C TYR A 267 11.87 -7.69 16.53
N GLY A 268 12.07 -8.88 17.08
CA GLY A 268 12.38 -9.06 18.49
C GLY A 268 13.69 -8.35 18.89
N THR A 269 14.72 -8.41 18.04
CA THR A 269 15.99 -7.68 18.24
C THR A 269 15.76 -6.18 18.14
N ARG A 270 15.01 -5.70 17.15
CA ARG A 270 14.66 -4.28 17.01
C ARG A 270 13.93 -3.75 18.25
N ASP A 271 12.95 -4.48 18.74
CA ASP A 271 12.16 -4.06 19.91
C ASP A 271 13.00 -4.10 21.19
N PHE A 272 13.91 -5.06 21.32
CA PHE A 272 14.93 -5.06 22.36
C PHE A 272 15.78 -3.78 22.32
N PHE A 273 16.32 -3.42 21.16
CA PHE A 273 17.09 -2.18 21.02
C PHE A 273 16.23 -0.93 21.27
N LYS A 274 14.96 -0.92 20.85
CA LYS A 274 14.02 0.18 21.15
C LYS A 274 13.84 0.36 22.65
N ALA A 275 13.71 -0.71 23.41
CA ALA A 275 13.50 -0.71 24.86
C ALA A 275 14.73 -0.28 25.66
N LEU A 276 15.94 -0.34 25.10
CA LEU A 276 17.15 0.10 25.79
C LEU A 276 17.11 1.61 26.09
N ALA A 277 17.30 1.98 27.34
CA ALA A 277 17.32 3.37 27.84
C ALA A 277 18.63 4.11 27.48
N ILE A 278 19.10 3.97 26.22
CA ILE A 278 20.27 4.69 25.68
C ILE A 278 19.83 5.57 24.50
N LYS A 279 20.60 6.64 24.26
CA LYS A 279 20.29 7.57 23.17
C LYS A 279 20.31 6.84 21.81
N PRO A 280 19.36 7.13 20.90
CA PRO A 280 19.17 6.37 19.65
C PRO A 280 20.44 6.23 18.81
N TYR A 281 21.27 7.24 18.73
CA TYR A 281 22.50 7.23 17.92
C TYR A 281 23.62 6.31 18.44
N PHE A 282 23.55 5.81 19.70
CA PHE A 282 24.49 4.81 20.21
C PHE A 282 24.05 3.37 19.96
N LYS A 283 22.76 3.13 19.67
CA LYS A 283 22.22 1.79 19.45
C LYS A 283 22.89 1.06 18.27
N PRO A 284 23.11 1.73 17.10
CA PRO A 284 23.82 1.09 15.99
C PRO A 284 25.29 0.74 16.32
N ALA A 285 25.95 1.51 17.21
CA ALA A 285 27.27 1.18 17.66
C ALA A 285 27.30 -0.17 18.43
N LEU A 286 26.36 -0.33 19.36
CA LEU A 286 26.23 -1.57 20.12
C LEU A 286 25.89 -2.75 19.19
N GLY A 287 24.96 -2.57 18.22
CA GLY A 287 24.65 -3.54 17.21
C GLY A 287 25.85 -3.95 16.36
N GLY A 288 26.68 -2.97 15.96
CA GLY A 288 27.95 -3.20 15.26
C GLY A 288 28.95 -4.00 16.08
N VAL A 289 29.14 -3.66 17.37
CA VAL A 289 30.01 -4.42 18.28
C VAL A 289 29.55 -5.88 18.39
N LEU A 290 28.24 -6.13 18.59
CA LEU A 290 27.69 -7.48 18.68
C LEU A 290 27.89 -8.26 17.37
N THR A 291 27.69 -7.62 16.22
CA THR A 291 27.97 -8.19 14.89
C THR A 291 29.44 -8.58 14.76
N GLY A 292 30.36 -7.71 15.15
CA GLY A 292 31.79 -7.96 15.13
C GLY A 292 32.22 -9.07 16.07
N LEU A 293 31.61 -9.20 17.26
CA LEU A 293 31.88 -10.29 18.21
C LEU A 293 31.48 -11.66 17.62
N VAL A 294 30.35 -11.77 16.95
CA VAL A 294 29.97 -13.00 16.23
C VAL A 294 30.98 -13.30 15.13
N ALA A 295 31.39 -12.27 14.38
CA ALA A 295 32.32 -12.40 13.27
C ALA A 295 33.74 -12.78 13.71
N LEU A 296 34.17 -12.49 14.93
CA LEU A 296 35.44 -12.97 15.52
C LEU A 296 35.57 -14.48 15.38
N ARG A 297 34.49 -15.22 15.62
CA ARG A 297 34.47 -16.68 15.58
C ARG A 297 34.07 -17.23 14.23
N PHE A 298 33.24 -16.51 13.50
CA PHE A 298 32.68 -16.95 12.22
C PHE A 298 32.60 -15.77 11.24
N SER A 299 33.72 -15.46 10.60
CA SER A 299 33.85 -14.32 9.69
C SER A 299 32.89 -14.31 8.49
N PRO A 300 32.35 -15.45 7.96
CA PRO A 300 31.36 -15.43 6.88
C PRO A 300 30.06 -14.71 7.24
N ALA A 301 29.71 -14.55 8.52
CA ALA A 301 28.53 -13.80 8.95
C ALA A 301 28.71 -12.27 8.89
N PHE A 302 29.94 -11.78 8.63
CA PHE A 302 30.29 -10.34 8.60
C PHE A 302 30.04 -9.70 7.23
N GLY A 303 29.69 -8.42 7.20
CA GLY A 303 29.52 -7.62 5.98
C GLY A 303 28.30 -8.00 5.11
N GLU A 304 28.34 -7.65 3.84
CA GLU A 304 27.27 -7.83 2.86
C GLU A 304 26.94 -9.31 2.59
N GLY A 305 27.97 -10.14 2.44
CA GLY A 305 27.84 -11.59 2.27
C GLY A 305 27.82 -12.10 0.83
N SER A 306 27.87 -11.24 -0.20
CA SER A 306 27.80 -11.66 -1.61
C SER A 306 28.93 -12.61 -2.01
N TYR A 307 30.15 -12.42 -1.48
CA TYR A 307 31.26 -13.34 -1.69
C TYR A 307 30.97 -14.76 -1.17
N HIS A 308 30.49 -14.86 0.05
CA HIS A 308 30.16 -16.16 0.65
C HIS A 308 28.94 -16.82 -0.01
N MET A 309 27.99 -16.03 -0.49
CA MET A 309 26.87 -16.55 -1.30
C MET A 309 27.37 -17.18 -2.61
N GLN A 310 28.36 -16.55 -3.28
CA GLN A 310 29.02 -17.15 -4.45
C GLN A 310 29.74 -18.45 -4.07
N GLN A 311 30.48 -18.50 -2.95
CA GLN A 311 31.14 -19.72 -2.49
C GLN A 311 30.18 -20.88 -2.20
N ILE A 312 28.95 -20.59 -1.75
CA ILE A 312 27.88 -21.60 -1.57
C ILE A 312 27.42 -22.11 -2.95
N ILE A 313 27.22 -21.22 -3.91
CA ILE A 313 26.84 -21.57 -5.30
C ILE A 313 27.90 -22.44 -5.96
N ASP A 314 29.18 -22.11 -5.74
CA ASP A 314 30.34 -22.86 -6.26
C ASP A 314 30.57 -24.20 -5.52
N GLY A 315 29.79 -24.51 -4.45
CA GLY A 315 29.91 -25.73 -3.68
C GLY A 315 31.13 -25.78 -2.74
N ASN A 316 31.79 -24.66 -2.46
CA ASN A 316 33.03 -24.57 -1.67
C ASN A 316 32.78 -24.46 -0.15
N VAL A 317 31.52 -24.41 0.31
CA VAL A 317 31.20 -24.28 1.74
C VAL A 317 30.71 -25.62 2.29
N PRO A 318 31.34 -26.16 3.36
CA PRO A 318 30.88 -27.42 3.96
C PRO A 318 29.50 -27.28 4.61
N LEU A 319 28.76 -28.38 4.71
CA LEU A 319 27.38 -28.45 5.21
C LEU A 319 27.23 -27.79 6.60
N LEU A 320 28.15 -28.09 7.54
CA LEU A 320 28.13 -27.45 8.87
C LEU A 320 28.34 -25.92 8.79
N GLY A 321 29.21 -25.49 7.88
CA GLY A 321 29.43 -24.05 7.63
C GLY A 321 28.16 -23.34 7.12
N MET A 322 27.44 -23.98 6.19
CA MET A 322 26.16 -23.46 5.71
C MET A 322 25.10 -23.41 6.82
N LEU A 323 25.00 -24.46 7.63
CA LEU A 323 24.07 -24.51 8.77
C LEU A 323 24.35 -23.42 9.80
N LEU A 324 25.63 -23.23 10.18
CA LEU A 324 26.01 -22.14 11.09
C LEU A 324 25.71 -20.76 10.48
N LEU A 325 25.92 -20.62 9.18
CA LEU A 325 25.67 -19.39 8.47
C LEU A 325 24.21 -18.97 8.52
N VAL A 326 23.25 -19.89 8.41
CA VAL A 326 21.81 -19.61 8.54
C VAL A 326 21.54 -18.84 9.84
N PHE A 327 21.95 -19.36 10.99
CA PHE A 327 21.65 -18.77 12.29
C PHE A 327 22.48 -17.51 12.57
N LEU A 328 23.77 -17.55 12.28
CA LEU A 328 24.66 -16.42 12.59
C LEU A 328 24.42 -15.23 11.68
N LYS A 329 24.03 -15.45 10.42
CA LYS A 329 23.65 -14.34 9.52
C LYS A 329 22.33 -13.70 9.92
N MET A 330 21.34 -14.49 10.37
CA MET A 330 20.12 -13.96 10.97
C MET A 330 20.43 -13.04 12.16
N ALA A 331 21.29 -13.50 13.08
CA ALA A 331 21.66 -12.74 14.26
C ALA A 331 22.43 -11.44 13.91
N THR A 332 23.48 -11.54 13.06
CA THR A 332 24.30 -10.36 12.70
C THR A 332 23.53 -9.33 11.92
N THR A 333 22.61 -9.75 11.03
CA THR A 333 21.73 -8.82 10.30
C THR A 333 20.75 -8.12 11.25
N SER A 334 20.16 -8.88 12.19
CA SER A 334 19.26 -8.31 13.20
C SER A 334 20.01 -7.34 14.13
N PHE A 335 21.24 -7.63 14.53
CA PHE A 335 22.05 -6.70 15.33
C PHE A 335 22.43 -5.45 14.55
N SER A 336 22.92 -5.59 13.31
CA SER A 336 23.38 -4.44 12.52
C SER A 336 22.23 -3.50 12.12
N ILE A 337 21.12 -4.04 11.62
CA ILE A 337 20.03 -3.23 11.05
C ILE A 337 18.92 -3.00 12.08
N GLY A 338 18.55 -4.02 12.87
CA GLY A 338 17.53 -3.91 13.91
C GLY A 338 17.91 -2.95 15.06
N SER A 339 19.21 -2.68 15.29
CA SER A 339 19.67 -1.67 16.23
C SER A 339 19.44 -0.21 15.76
N GLY A 340 18.98 -0.02 14.51
CA GLY A 340 18.83 1.30 13.88
C GLY A 340 20.00 1.69 12.98
N GLY A 341 20.87 0.74 12.62
CA GLY A 341 21.86 0.91 11.55
C GLY A 341 21.17 1.10 10.20
N SER A 342 21.90 1.60 9.21
CA SER A 342 21.38 1.86 7.87
C SER A 342 21.90 0.80 6.90
N GLY A 343 21.00 -0.03 6.31
CA GLY A 343 21.39 -1.11 5.38
C GLY A 343 20.21 -2.01 5.06
N GLY A 344 20.24 -2.69 3.90
CA GLY A 344 19.16 -3.58 3.45
C GLY A 344 19.20 -4.96 4.14
N ILE A 345 18.07 -5.61 4.11
CA ILE A 345 17.91 -6.99 4.62
C ILE A 345 17.77 -8.00 3.48
N PHE A 346 17.65 -7.54 2.25
CA PHE A 346 17.44 -8.35 1.04
C PHE A 346 18.64 -9.28 0.79
N GLY A 347 19.85 -8.74 0.59
CA GLY A 347 21.05 -9.53 0.37
C GLY A 347 21.32 -10.58 1.45
N PRO A 348 21.29 -10.22 2.76
CA PRO A 348 21.35 -11.18 3.84
C PRO A 348 20.29 -12.28 3.77
N SER A 349 19.04 -11.96 3.40
CA SER A 349 17.97 -12.95 3.26
C SER A 349 18.26 -13.95 2.13
N LEU A 350 18.77 -13.48 0.99
CA LEU A 350 19.20 -14.36 -0.10
C LEU A 350 20.33 -15.30 0.35
N MET A 351 21.30 -14.79 1.09
CA MET A 351 22.41 -15.58 1.61
C MET A 351 21.94 -16.63 2.61
N ILE A 352 21.01 -16.29 3.51
CA ILE A 352 20.41 -17.25 4.45
C ILE A 352 19.65 -18.32 3.67
N GLY A 353 18.88 -17.93 2.65
CA GLY A 353 18.15 -18.84 1.75
C GLY A 353 19.10 -19.78 0.98
N ALA A 354 20.20 -19.24 0.43
CA ALA A 354 21.21 -20.02 -0.25
C ALA A 354 21.84 -21.09 0.67
N ALA A 355 22.23 -20.69 1.89
CA ALA A 355 22.80 -21.58 2.88
C ALA A 355 21.78 -22.67 3.31
N LEU A 356 20.51 -22.29 3.53
CA LEU A 356 19.46 -23.24 3.89
C LEU A 356 19.18 -24.24 2.76
N GLY A 357 19.12 -23.74 1.50
CA GLY A 357 19.00 -24.58 0.31
C GLY A 357 20.16 -25.56 0.19
N GLY A 358 21.39 -25.09 0.44
CA GLY A 358 22.58 -25.92 0.46
C GLY A 358 22.55 -27.00 1.54
N VAL A 359 22.04 -26.68 2.75
CA VAL A 359 21.87 -27.66 3.85
C VAL A 359 20.86 -28.72 3.46
N ILE A 360 19.68 -28.35 2.99
CA ILE A 360 18.63 -29.32 2.61
C ILE A 360 19.04 -30.13 1.39
N GLY A 361 19.64 -29.47 0.37
CA GLY A 361 20.14 -30.16 -0.82
C GLY A 361 21.26 -31.13 -0.49
N GLY A 362 22.23 -30.75 0.36
CA GLY A 362 23.30 -31.63 0.81
C GLY A 362 22.79 -32.82 1.59
N ALA A 363 21.82 -32.61 2.50
CA ALA A 363 21.17 -33.72 3.22
C ALA A 363 20.39 -34.65 2.27
N TYR A 364 19.67 -34.10 1.29
CA TYR A 364 18.95 -34.86 0.28
C TYR A 364 19.89 -35.71 -0.56
N LEU A 365 21.01 -35.14 -1.06
CA LEU A 365 21.99 -35.86 -1.88
C LEU A 365 22.74 -36.96 -1.06
N HIS A 366 22.87 -36.76 0.24
CA HIS A 366 23.41 -37.79 1.12
C HIS A 366 22.46 -38.98 1.29
N LEU A 367 21.14 -38.72 1.35
CA LEU A 367 20.10 -39.77 1.45
C LEU A 367 19.81 -40.42 0.11
N MET A 368 19.95 -39.68 -0.99
CA MET A 368 19.68 -40.14 -2.36
C MET A 368 20.90 -39.88 -3.28
N PRO A 369 21.98 -40.64 -3.12
CA PRO A 369 23.23 -40.42 -3.88
C PRO A 369 23.09 -40.56 -5.40
N GLU A 370 22.08 -41.31 -5.86
CA GLU A 370 21.78 -41.49 -7.29
C GLU A 370 20.96 -40.36 -7.89
N SER A 371 20.61 -39.35 -7.11
CA SER A 371 19.83 -38.21 -7.58
C SER A 371 20.61 -37.38 -8.61
N GLN A 372 19.95 -37.06 -9.71
CA GLN A 372 20.51 -36.22 -10.78
C GLN A 372 20.28 -34.71 -10.54
N ILE A 373 19.77 -34.31 -9.35
CA ILE A 373 19.55 -32.91 -9.03
C ILE A 373 20.86 -32.30 -8.51
N PRO A 374 21.48 -31.34 -9.21
CA PRO A 374 22.68 -30.67 -8.73
C PRO A 374 22.43 -29.87 -7.44
N LEU A 375 23.41 -29.80 -6.54
CA LEU A 375 23.32 -29.03 -5.28
C LEU A 375 22.94 -27.55 -5.53
N VAL A 376 23.49 -26.96 -6.58
CA VAL A 376 23.21 -25.56 -6.96
C VAL A 376 21.74 -25.28 -7.20
N VAL A 377 20.96 -26.25 -7.67
CA VAL A 377 19.51 -26.12 -7.84
C VAL A 377 18.82 -25.88 -6.49
N PHE A 378 19.17 -26.67 -5.46
CA PHE A 378 18.65 -26.48 -4.10
C PHE A 378 19.08 -25.13 -3.51
N VAL A 379 20.30 -24.68 -3.77
CA VAL A 379 20.81 -23.38 -3.32
C VAL A 379 19.98 -22.25 -3.90
N LEU A 380 19.75 -22.24 -5.22
CA LEU A 380 18.97 -21.21 -5.90
C LEU A 380 17.48 -21.25 -5.49
N LEU A 381 16.90 -22.44 -5.34
CA LEU A 381 15.53 -22.60 -4.84
C LEU A 381 15.38 -22.12 -3.40
N GLY A 382 16.39 -22.36 -2.55
CA GLY A 382 16.42 -21.85 -1.18
C GLY A 382 16.43 -20.31 -1.11
N MET A 383 17.20 -19.66 -2.00
CA MET A 383 17.20 -18.19 -2.14
C MET A 383 15.79 -17.67 -2.45
N VAL A 384 15.14 -18.29 -3.43
CA VAL A 384 13.79 -17.92 -3.87
C VAL A 384 12.77 -18.14 -2.75
N GLY A 385 12.72 -19.34 -2.16
CA GLY A 385 11.72 -19.69 -1.17
C GLY A 385 11.83 -18.90 0.11
N PHE A 386 13.05 -18.65 0.58
CA PHE A 386 13.29 -17.87 1.79
C PHE A 386 12.87 -16.40 1.61
N PHE A 387 13.35 -15.75 0.53
CA PHE A 387 13.06 -14.34 0.34
C PHE A 387 11.60 -14.08 -0.03
N SER A 388 10.98 -14.95 -0.86
CA SER A 388 9.56 -14.88 -1.17
C SER A 388 8.70 -14.94 0.10
N GLY A 389 9.05 -15.84 1.05
CA GLY A 389 8.36 -15.92 2.34
C GLY A 389 8.62 -14.74 3.27
N ALA A 390 9.84 -14.18 3.26
CA ALA A 390 10.17 -13.05 4.13
C ALA A 390 9.57 -11.73 3.65
N ALA A 391 9.47 -11.51 2.32
CA ALA A 391 9.12 -10.23 1.71
C ALA A 391 7.69 -10.15 1.16
N ASN A 392 6.98 -11.28 1.06
CA ASN A 392 5.68 -11.39 0.37
C ASN A 392 5.71 -10.93 -1.09
N THR A 393 6.80 -11.19 -1.81
CA THR A 393 7.01 -10.79 -3.21
C THR A 393 7.43 -11.98 -4.07
N PRO A 394 6.55 -12.98 -4.30
CA PRO A 394 6.93 -14.23 -4.94
C PRO A 394 7.33 -14.05 -6.41
N ILE A 395 6.61 -13.25 -7.20
CA ILE A 395 6.86 -13.12 -8.63
C ILE A 395 8.16 -12.37 -8.91
N SER A 396 8.33 -11.20 -8.28
CA SER A 396 9.56 -10.43 -8.46
C SER A 396 10.78 -11.18 -7.94
N THR A 397 10.65 -11.96 -6.85
CA THR A 397 11.75 -12.78 -6.32
C THR A 397 12.23 -13.82 -7.34
N VAL A 398 11.29 -14.53 -7.98
CA VAL A 398 11.61 -15.51 -9.04
C VAL A 398 12.38 -14.83 -10.17
N ILE A 399 11.91 -13.67 -10.63
CA ILE A 399 12.52 -12.95 -11.75
C ILE A 399 13.87 -12.35 -11.34
N ILE A 400 14.00 -11.79 -10.11
CA ILE A 400 15.28 -11.27 -9.60
C ILE A 400 16.35 -12.37 -9.62
N ILE A 401 16.05 -13.55 -9.08
CA ILE A 401 17.03 -14.64 -9.03
C ILE A 401 17.35 -15.13 -10.44
N ALA A 402 16.36 -15.26 -11.32
CA ALA A 402 16.58 -15.67 -12.71
C ALA A 402 17.45 -14.67 -13.49
N GLU A 403 17.20 -13.36 -13.35
CA GLU A 403 17.99 -12.33 -14.05
C GLU A 403 19.41 -12.17 -13.46
N MET A 404 19.55 -12.13 -12.12
CA MET A 404 20.84 -11.93 -11.48
C MET A 404 21.81 -13.11 -11.64
N THR A 405 21.28 -14.33 -11.90
CA THR A 405 22.05 -15.57 -12.14
C THR A 405 22.06 -15.98 -13.60
N ARG A 406 21.15 -15.43 -14.42
CA ARG A 406 20.85 -15.83 -15.82
C ARG A 406 20.38 -17.30 -15.94
N VAL A 407 19.78 -17.85 -14.91
CA VAL A 407 19.27 -19.22 -14.88
C VAL A 407 17.76 -19.19 -15.06
N PHE A 408 17.28 -19.18 -16.32
CA PHE A 408 15.85 -19.12 -16.67
C PHE A 408 15.19 -20.51 -16.76
N ASN A 409 15.96 -21.58 -16.94
CA ASN A 409 15.45 -22.95 -17.00
C ASN A 409 14.86 -23.44 -15.65
N LEU A 410 15.12 -22.75 -14.55
CA LEU A 410 14.57 -23.08 -13.22
C LEU A 410 13.32 -22.23 -12.86
N VAL A 411 12.76 -21.42 -13.76
CA VAL A 411 11.61 -20.55 -13.45
C VAL A 411 10.42 -21.34 -12.91
N VAL A 412 10.12 -22.53 -13.45
CA VAL A 412 9.00 -23.37 -12.98
C VAL A 412 9.24 -23.87 -11.54
N PRO A 413 10.37 -24.52 -11.18
CA PRO A 413 10.64 -24.86 -9.79
C PRO A 413 10.79 -23.63 -8.88
N PHE A 414 11.29 -22.48 -9.38
CA PHE A 414 11.30 -21.23 -8.62
C PHE A 414 9.90 -20.77 -8.23
N LEU A 415 8.97 -20.77 -9.18
CA LEU A 415 7.56 -20.42 -8.91
C LEU A 415 6.95 -21.36 -7.88
N TRP A 416 7.22 -22.68 -8.00
CA TRP A 416 6.72 -23.66 -7.04
C TRP A 416 7.14 -23.31 -5.62
N VAL A 417 8.43 -23.13 -5.39
CA VAL A 417 8.98 -22.85 -4.06
C VAL A 417 8.57 -21.46 -3.56
N ALA A 418 8.53 -20.46 -4.44
CA ALA A 418 8.10 -19.10 -4.12
C ALA A 418 6.66 -19.04 -3.61
N MET A 419 5.74 -19.76 -4.28
CA MET A 419 4.32 -19.78 -3.90
C MET A 419 4.10 -20.42 -2.53
N PHE A 420 4.80 -21.51 -2.23
CA PHE A 420 4.75 -22.11 -0.89
C PHE A 420 5.29 -21.13 0.17
N GLY A 421 6.45 -20.49 -0.10
CA GLY A 421 7.02 -19.49 0.79
C GLY A 421 6.01 -18.38 1.10
N TYR A 422 5.38 -17.82 0.07
CA TYR A 422 4.36 -16.78 0.20
C TYR A 422 3.14 -17.26 1.00
N ILE A 423 2.53 -18.39 0.64
CA ILE A 423 1.28 -18.89 1.26
C ILE A 423 1.47 -19.10 2.77
N PHE A 424 2.60 -19.70 3.18
CA PHE A 424 2.84 -19.98 4.60
C PHE A 424 3.29 -18.79 5.41
N CYS A 425 3.89 -17.75 4.79
CA CYS A 425 4.41 -16.58 5.47
C CYS A 425 3.56 -15.31 5.32
N GLN A 426 2.44 -15.34 4.60
CA GLN A 426 1.62 -14.17 4.26
C GLN A 426 1.32 -13.23 5.44
N LYS A 427 1.17 -13.77 6.65
CA LYS A 427 0.89 -12.98 7.88
C LYS A 427 2.14 -12.42 8.55
N TRP A 428 3.34 -12.84 8.16
CA TRP A 428 4.60 -12.51 8.79
C TRP A 428 5.60 -12.08 7.72
N ASN A 429 5.66 -10.79 7.48
CA ASN A 429 6.58 -10.22 6.51
C ASN A 429 7.58 -9.26 7.18
N ILE A 430 8.62 -8.94 6.45
CA ILE A 430 9.68 -8.06 6.91
C ILE A 430 9.41 -6.58 6.60
N TYR A 431 8.33 -6.27 5.88
CA TYR A 431 7.88 -4.94 5.52
C TYR A 431 6.56 -4.61 6.25
N GLU A 432 6.66 -3.92 7.40
CA GLU A 432 5.50 -3.61 8.25
C GLU A 432 4.49 -2.67 7.57
N ASN A 433 4.97 -1.83 6.65
CA ASN A 433 4.14 -0.86 5.94
C ASN A 433 3.50 -1.42 4.65
N GLN A 434 3.74 -2.70 4.32
CA GLN A 434 2.92 -3.35 3.29
C GLN A 434 1.45 -3.35 3.72
N VAL A 435 0.62 -2.69 2.94
CA VAL A 435 -0.81 -2.70 3.16
C VAL A 435 -1.35 -4.01 2.60
N THR A 436 -1.98 -4.82 3.45
CA THR A 436 -3.00 -5.71 2.92
C THR A 436 -4.08 -4.74 2.44
N LEU A 437 -4.25 -4.59 1.14
CA LEU A 437 -5.54 -4.17 0.66
C LEU A 437 -6.47 -5.25 1.22
N LYS A 438 -6.94 -5.01 2.46
CA LYS A 438 -8.07 -5.75 2.99
C LYS A 438 -8.97 -5.76 1.79
N ARG A 439 -9.09 -6.94 1.15
CA ARG A 439 -10.08 -7.15 0.11
C ARG A 439 -11.15 -6.16 0.48
N HIS A 440 -11.29 -5.09 -0.30
CA HIS A 440 -12.48 -4.30 -0.13
C HIS A 440 -13.50 -5.40 -0.07
N ILE A 441 -14.23 -5.52 1.04
CA ILE A 441 -15.20 -6.61 1.28
C ILE A 441 -16.09 -6.82 0.07
N LEU A 442 -15.90 -6.01 -0.96
CA LEU A 442 -16.57 -5.95 -2.24
C LEU A 442 -15.87 -6.67 -3.40
N ASP A 443 -14.56 -7.00 -3.27
CA ASP A 443 -13.92 -7.93 -4.23
C ASP A 443 -14.03 -9.38 -3.74
N VAL A 444 -14.59 -9.61 -2.54
CA VAL A 444 -14.76 -10.94 -1.93
C VAL A 444 -16.05 -11.04 -1.11
N ALA A 445 -16.95 -10.13 -1.20
CA ALA A 445 -18.33 -10.57 -1.24
C ALA A 445 -18.38 -11.43 -2.49
N ASP A 446 -18.62 -12.74 -2.29
CA ASP A 446 -18.97 -13.69 -3.35
C ASP A 446 -19.71 -12.88 -4.42
N PRO A 447 -19.27 -12.90 -5.71
CA PRO A 447 -19.98 -12.16 -6.76
C PRO A 447 -21.49 -12.40 -6.67
N LEU A 448 -21.89 -13.54 -6.12
CA LEU A 448 -23.25 -13.90 -5.78
C LEU A 448 -23.86 -13.07 -4.63
N GLU A 449 -23.11 -12.72 -3.59
CA GLU A 449 -23.65 -11.93 -2.47
C GLU A 449 -23.73 -10.44 -2.81
N SER A 450 -22.75 -9.90 -3.52
CA SER A 450 -22.82 -8.53 -4.05
C SER A 450 -23.95 -8.38 -5.08
N GLN A 451 -24.16 -9.38 -5.94
CA GLN A 451 -25.29 -9.43 -6.87
C GLN A 451 -26.63 -9.57 -6.13
N LYS A 452 -26.70 -10.34 -5.06
CA LYS A 452 -27.91 -10.44 -4.22
C LYS A 452 -28.24 -9.13 -3.51
N ALA A 453 -27.23 -8.43 -2.97
CA ALA A 453 -27.42 -7.13 -2.31
C ALA A 453 -27.90 -6.06 -3.31
N LEU A 454 -27.31 -5.99 -4.50
CA LEU A 454 -27.74 -5.07 -5.56
C LEU A 454 -29.09 -5.48 -6.19
N ALA A 455 -29.42 -6.76 -6.18
CA ALA A 455 -30.74 -7.27 -6.62
C ALA A 455 -31.83 -7.03 -5.57
N SER A 456 -31.50 -6.79 -4.31
CA SER A 456 -32.45 -6.46 -3.25
C SER A 456 -32.74 -4.98 -3.09
N LEU A 457 -31.91 -4.09 -3.66
CA LEU A 457 -32.10 -2.65 -3.66
C LEU A 457 -32.80 -2.19 -4.93
N THR A 458 -33.72 -1.24 -4.79
CA THR A 458 -34.38 -0.58 -5.92
C THR A 458 -33.66 0.70 -6.32
N VAL A 459 -33.85 1.14 -7.56
CA VAL A 459 -33.35 2.41 -8.07
C VAL A 459 -33.93 3.57 -7.25
N GLY A 460 -35.21 3.49 -6.85
CA GLY A 460 -35.86 4.48 -5.99
C GLY A 460 -35.21 4.67 -4.63
N GLU A 461 -34.56 3.62 -4.09
CA GLU A 461 -33.83 3.69 -2.82
C GLU A 461 -32.43 4.33 -2.96
N ALA A 462 -31.89 4.42 -4.19
CA ALA A 462 -30.55 4.94 -4.47
C ALA A 462 -30.54 6.25 -5.25
N MET A 463 -31.68 6.69 -5.82
CA MET A 463 -31.78 7.92 -6.58
C MET A 463 -31.74 9.17 -5.71
N ASN A 464 -31.31 10.28 -6.30
CA ASN A 464 -31.45 11.60 -5.70
C ASN A 464 -32.81 12.20 -6.13
N THR A 465 -33.68 12.44 -5.16
CA THR A 465 -35.00 13.07 -5.36
C THR A 465 -34.97 14.61 -5.34
N HIS A 466 -33.83 15.18 -4.89
CA HIS A 466 -33.63 16.65 -4.88
C HIS A 466 -32.75 17.01 -6.08
N PHE A 467 -33.36 17.23 -7.20
CA PHE A 467 -32.71 17.64 -8.46
C PHE A 467 -33.31 18.91 -8.99
N VAL A 468 -32.55 19.67 -9.78
CA VAL A 468 -33.01 20.87 -10.48
C VAL A 468 -33.34 20.48 -11.91
N ALA A 469 -34.55 20.80 -12.38
CA ALA A 469 -34.97 20.57 -13.74
C ALA A 469 -35.31 21.94 -14.41
N VAL A 470 -35.25 21.98 -15.74
CA VAL A 470 -35.65 23.10 -16.53
C VAL A 470 -36.84 22.70 -17.41
N ASN A 471 -37.77 23.63 -17.67
CA ASN A 471 -38.90 23.39 -18.56
C ASN A 471 -38.46 23.50 -20.02
N GLU A 472 -39.10 22.74 -20.92
CA GLU A 472 -38.77 22.78 -22.36
C GLU A 472 -38.94 24.17 -22.98
N SER A 473 -39.83 25.01 -22.40
CA SER A 473 -40.10 26.37 -22.84
C SER A 473 -39.11 27.43 -22.30
N THR A 474 -38.19 27.03 -21.39
CA THR A 474 -37.25 27.97 -20.75
C THR A 474 -36.21 28.47 -21.77
N PRO A 475 -35.96 29.81 -21.84
CA PRO A 475 -34.93 30.37 -22.70
C PRO A 475 -33.52 29.85 -22.34
N ILE A 476 -32.64 29.72 -23.34
CA ILE A 476 -31.26 29.27 -23.14
C ILE A 476 -30.48 30.16 -22.16
N SER A 477 -30.71 31.49 -22.23
CA SER A 477 -30.09 32.45 -21.30
C SER A 477 -30.47 32.21 -19.83
N GLU A 478 -31.73 31.87 -19.57
CA GLU A 478 -32.24 31.56 -18.24
C GLU A 478 -31.72 30.17 -17.78
N THR A 479 -31.62 29.23 -18.72
CA THR A 479 -31.06 27.90 -18.46
C THR A 479 -29.58 27.98 -18.05
N GLU A 480 -28.80 28.91 -18.65
CA GLU A 480 -27.40 29.14 -18.22
C GLU A 480 -27.35 29.63 -16.76
N ASP A 481 -28.26 30.53 -16.36
CA ASP A 481 -28.33 30.99 -14.98
C ASP A 481 -28.69 29.86 -13.99
N VAL A 482 -29.52 28.91 -14.40
CA VAL A 482 -29.84 27.71 -13.61
C VAL A 482 -28.60 26.83 -13.43
N PHE A 483 -27.82 26.60 -14.48
CA PHE A 483 -26.55 25.88 -14.39
C PHE A 483 -25.58 26.55 -13.41
N ARG A 484 -25.42 27.86 -13.52
CA ARG A 484 -24.52 28.61 -12.63
C ARG A 484 -24.91 28.54 -11.14
N ARG A 485 -26.23 28.48 -10.86
CA ARG A 485 -26.72 28.39 -9.47
C ARG A 485 -26.71 26.98 -8.91
N SER A 486 -26.94 25.98 -9.75
CA SER A 486 -27.02 24.58 -9.34
C SER A 486 -25.66 23.86 -9.29
N PHE A 487 -24.62 24.45 -9.91
CA PHE A 487 -23.32 23.81 -10.12
C PHE A 487 -23.40 22.41 -10.75
N ALA A 488 -24.46 22.16 -11.51
CA ALA A 488 -24.67 20.92 -12.23
C ALA A 488 -24.02 20.98 -13.61
N ASP A 489 -23.48 19.88 -14.13
CA ASP A 489 -22.97 19.79 -15.50
C ASP A 489 -24.06 19.39 -16.49
N ILE A 490 -25.09 18.70 -15.99
CA ILE A 490 -26.24 18.21 -16.77
C ILE A 490 -27.53 18.52 -16.02
N LEU A 491 -28.53 19.04 -16.75
CA LEU A 491 -29.87 19.27 -16.23
C LEU A 491 -30.93 18.49 -17.04
N PRO A 492 -31.91 17.87 -16.37
CA PRO A 492 -33.06 17.30 -17.03
C PRO A 492 -34.01 18.37 -17.53
N VAL A 493 -34.52 18.18 -18.74
CA VAL A 493 -35.53 19.01 -19.37
C VAL A 493 -36.88 18.31 -19.29
N VAL A 494 -37.88 18.95 -18.75
CA VAL A 494 -39.21 18.40 -18.50
C VAL A 494 -40.30 19.22 -19.16
N ASP A 495 -41.42 18.59 -19.47
CA ASP A 495 -42.65 19.24 -19.88
C ASP A 495 -43.29 19.98 -18.68
N GLU A 496 -43.63 21.23 -18.85
CA GLU A 496 -44.14 22.10 -17.78
C GLU A 496 -45.47 21.61 -17.18
N SER A 497 -46.30 20.98 -17.98
CA SER A 497 -47.65 20.57 -17.59
C SER A 497 -47.72 19.18 -16.97
N THR A 498 -46.90 18.24 -17.47
CA THR A 498 -46.97 16.85 -17.10
C THR A 498 -45.80 16.38 -16.22
N GLY A 499 -44.70 17.14 -16.23
CA GLY A 499 -43.45 16.74 -15.57
C GLY A 499 -42.77 15.53 -16.25
N THR A 500 -43.16 15.24 -17.49
CA THR A 500 -42.54 14.15 -18.26
C THR A 500 -41.17 14.58 -18.76
N LEU A 501 -40.21 13.64 -18.73
CA LEU A 501 -38.85 13.86 -19.20
C LEU A 501 -38.84 14.04 -20.73
N LYS A 502 -38.27 15.14 -21.22
CA LYS A 502 -38.03 15.41 -22.63
C LYS A 502 -36.62 15.04 -23.06
N GLY A 503 -35.65 15.16 -22.15
CA GLY A 503 -34.26 14.81 -22.39
C GLY A 503 -33.34 15.43 -21.36
N LEU A 504 -32.07 15.40 -21.66
CA LEU A 504 -31.00 16.01 -20.85
C LEU A 504 -30.33 17.11 -21.65
N ILE A 505 -29.78 18.09 -20.96
CA ILE A 505 -28.96 19.16 -21.56
C ILE A 505 -27.68 19.35 -20.77
N GLU A 506 -26.56 19.44 -21.48
CA GLU A 506 -25.25 19.70 -20.89
C GLU A 506 -24.98 21.23 -20.88
N TYR A 507 -24.26 21.69 -19.84
CA TYR A 507 -23.80 23.09 -19.77
C TYR A 507 -23.04 23.51 -21.02
N ARG A 508 -22.21 22.60 -21.56
CA ARG A 508 -21.42 22.86 -22.78
C ARG A 508 -22.27 23.11 -24.00
N SER A 509 -23.38 22.41 -24.15
CA SER A 509 -24.33 22.60 -25.26
C SER A 509 -25.02 23.96 -25.18
N VAL A 510 -25.44 24.38 -23.98
CA VAL A 510 -26.02 25.72 -23.74
C VAL A 510 -25.03 26.83 -24.12
N VAL A 511 -23.80 26.76 -23.62
CA VAL A 511 -22.75 27.74 -23.91
C VAL A 511 -22.40 27.78 -25.39
N HIS A 512 -22.37 26.63 -26.05
CA HIS A 512 -22.09 26.56 -27.50
C HIS A 512 -23.15 27.30 -28.33
N HIS A 513 -24.43 27.12 -28.03
CA HIS A 513 -25.50 27.78 -28.75
C HIS A 513 -25.58 29.30 -28.46
N LEU A 514 -25.34 29.73 -27.22
CA LEU A 514 -25.25 31.14 -26.86
C LEU A 514 -24.12 31.87 -27.62
N ILE A 515 -23.00 31.21 -27.85
CA ILE A 515 -21.86 31.80 -28.57
C ILE A 515 -22.07 31.78 -30.09
N ARG A 516 -22.63 30.70 -30.66
CA ARG A 516 -22.73 30.47 -32.09
C ARG A 516 -23.95 31.15 -32.70
N ASP A 517 -25.11 30.94 -32.11
CA ASP A 517 -26.39 31.33 -32.72
C ASP A 517 -26.87 32.70 -32.25
N ARG A 518 -26.34 33.25 -31.16
CA ARG A 518 -26.63 34.55 -30.56
C ARG A 518 -28.13 34.79 -30.30
N ASP A 519 -28.94 33.73 -30.25
CA ASP A 519 -30.35 33.83 -29.94
C ASP A 519 -30.62 33.44 -28.48
N GLU A 520 -30.59 34.43 -27.62
CA GLU A 520 -30.80 34.27 -26.16
C GLU A 520 -32.24 33.83 -25.81
N ARG A 521 -33.18 33.91 -26.75
CA ARG A 521 -34.60 33.59 -26.56
C ARG A 521 -34.99 32.20 -27.03
N MET A 522 -34.08 31.47 -27.70
CA MET A 522 -34.31 30.09 -28.12
C MET A 522 -34.72 29.24 -26.91
N ALA A 523 -35.76 28.44 -27.05
CA ALA A 523 -36.21 27.55 -25.97
C ALA A 523 -35.25 26.34 -25.81
N VAL A 524 -34.98 25.95 -24.58
CA VAL A 524 -34.07 24.82 -24.30
C VAL A 524 -34.55 23.51 -24.93
N GLY A 525 -35.88 23.36 -25.12
CA GLY A 525 -36.47 22.19 -25.79
C GLY A 525 -36.03 21.99 -27.24
N GLU A 526 -35.53 23.05 -27.91
CA GLU A 526 -35.05 22.97 -29.31
C GLU A 526 -33.64 22.36 -29.42
N ILE A 527 -32.87 22.36 -28.31
CA ILE A 527 -31.47 21.87 -28.26
C ILE A 527 -31.27 20.70 -27.31
N VAL A 528 -32.39 20.19 -26.75
CA VAL A 528 -32.33 19.07 -25.80
C VAL A 528 -31.86 17.79 -26.47
N GLU A 529 -30.95 17.06 -25.82
CA GLU A 529 -30.54 15.74 -26.25
C GLU A 529 -31.44 14.68 -25.60
N ILE A 530 -32.02 13.79 -26.39
CA ILE A 530 -32.84 12.69 -25.87
C ILE A 530 -31.90 11.66 -25.23
N PRO A 531 -32.06 11.33 -23.95
CA PRO A 531 -31.20 10.36 -23.33
C PRO A 531 -31.45 8.97 -23.96
N PRO A 532 -30.41 8.20 -24.24
CA PRO A 532 -30.53 6.88 -24.90
C PRO A 532 -31.31 5.88 -24.05
N ASP A 533 -31.26 6.01 -22.71
CA ASP A 533 -31.96 5.14 -21.77
C ASP A 533 -32.26 5.84 -20.43
N SER A 534 -33.41 5.54 -19.86
CA SER A 534 -33.82 5.90 -18.50
C SER A 534 -34.08 4.61 -17.70
N VAL A 535 -34.06 4.73 -16.38
CA VAL A 535 -34.36 3.63 -15.44
C VAL A 535 -35.63 3.93 -14.66
N TYR A 536 -36.33 2.92 -14.19
CA TYR A 536 -37.54 3.08 -13.40
C TYR A 536 -37.25 2.93 -11.90
N GLU A 537 -37.96 3.66 -11.04
CA GLU A 537 -37.75 3.66 -9.59
C GLU A 537 -37.93 2.27 -8.96
N ASN A 538 -38.75 1.38 -9.55
CA ASN A 538 -39.02 0.04 -9.07
C ASN A 538 -38.05 -1.02 -9.64
N GLU A 539 -37.18 -0.67 -10.58
CA GLU A 539 -36.15 -1.59 -11.07
C GLU A 539 -35.13 -1.90 -9.96
N THR A 540 -34.54 -3.11 -10.01
CA THR A 540 -33.44 -3.43 -9.12
C THR A 540 -32.18 -2.68 -9.54
N LEU A 541 -31.39 -2.28 -8.56
CA LEU A 541 -30.14 -1.56 -8.81
C LEU A 541 -29.16 -2.38 -9.68
N LEU A 542 -29.20 -3.71 -9.56
CA LEU A 542 -28.42 -4.62 -10.41
C LEU A 542 -28.87 -4.58 -11.88
N ALA A 543 -30.19 -4.52 -12.15
CA ALA A 543 -30.71 -4.42 -13.51
C ALA A 543 -30.35 -3.06 -14.13
N ALA A 544 -30.49 -1.97 -13.36
CA ALA A 544 -30.08 -0.64 -13.77
C ALA A 544 -28.56 -0.60 -14.09
N LEU A 545 -27.69 -1.15 -13.25
CA LEU A 545 -26.25 -1.22 -13.49
C LEU A 545 -25.88 -1.91 -14.79
N ARG A 546 -26.50 -3.05 -15.10
CA ARG A 546 -26.24 -3.78 -16.35
C ARG A 546 -26.64 -2.98 -17.61
N ARG A 547 -27.68 -2.18 -17.52
CA ARG A 547 -28.06 -1.25 -18.61
C ARG A 547 -27.07 -0.10 -18.74
N LEU A 548 -26.51 0.35 -17.63
CA LEU A 548 -25.64 1.51 -17.54
C LEU A 548 -24.18 1.22 -17.92
N GLU A 549 -23.74 -0.04 -17.96
CA GLU A 549 -22.38 -0.40 -18.38
C GLU A 549 -22.03 0.08 -19.79
N ASN A 550 -23.06 0.31 -20.65
CA ASN A 550 -22.90 0.71 -22.04
C ASN A 550 -23.22 2.20 -22.30
N ILE A 551 -23.58 2.99 -21.26
CA ILE A 551 -23.99 4.39 -21.40
C ILE A 551 -22.90 5.28 -20.80
N ASP A 552 -22.38 6.24 -21.57
CA ASP A 552 -21.33 7.17 -21.14
C ASP A 552 -21.90 8.47 -20.59
N LEU A 553 -22.91 8.40 -19.69
CA LEU A 553 -23.49 9.55 -18.99
C LEU A 553 -23.13 9.50 -17.51
N PRO A 554 -22.73 10.62 -16.90
CA PRO A 554 -22.41 10.69 -15.47
C PRO A 554 -23.66 10.59 -14.58
N VAL A 555 -24.83 10.95 -15.11
CA VAL A 555 -26.12 10.97 -14.39
C VAL A 555 -27.23 10.46 -15.30
N ILE A 556 -28.18 9.71 -14.75
CA ILE A 556 -29.26 9.07 -15.47
C ILE A 556 -30.60 9.44 -14.86
N PRO A 557 -31.60 9.81 -15.67
CA PRO A 557 -32.92 10.11 -15.18
C PRO A 557 -33.66 8.85 -14.71
N VAL A 558 -34.37 8.98 -13.60
CA VAL A 558 -35.24 7.95 -13.02
C VAL A 558 -36.71 8.33 -13.25
N LEU A 559 -37.45 7.43 -13.85
CA LEU A 559 -38.86 7.58 -14.17
C LEU A 559 -39.76 6.88 -13.14
N GLY A 560 -40.97 7.33 -12.99
CA GLY A 560 -41.95 6.77 -12.08
C GLY A 560 -42.32 5.31 -12.39
N ALA A 561 -42.64 4.54 -11.35
CA ALA A 561 -43.02 3.12 -11.48
C ALA A 561 -44.37 2.88 -12.14
N ASP A 562 -45.18 3.90 -12.33
CA ASP A 562 -46.55 3.85 -12.90
C ASP A 562 -46.58 3.75 -14.43
N GLY A 563 -45.42 3.66 -15.08
CA GLY A 563 -45.30 3.70 -16.53
C GLY A 563 -45.51 5.07 -17.15
N SER A 564 -45.65 6.11 -16.31
CA SER A 564 -45.56 7.51 -16.76
C SER A 564 -44.10 7.84 -17.02
N GLU A 565 -43.81 8.57 -18.09
CA GLU A 565 -42.47 9.10 -18.36
C GLU A 565 -42.15 10.31 -17.45
N ARG A 566 -42.75 10.38 -16.27
CA ARG A 566 -42.56 11.44 -15.30
C ARG A 566 -41.22 11.25 -14.60
N LEU A 567 -40.42 12.32 -14.57
CA LEU A 567 -39.16 12.34 -13.87
C LEU A 567 -39.38 12.37 -12.34
N VAL A 568 -38.88 11.37 -11.63
CA VAL A 568 -39.01 11.24 -10.16
C VAL A 568 -37.67 11.39 -9.43
N GLY A 569 -36.54 11.24 -10.13
CA GLY A 569 -35.21 11.33 -9.53
C GLY A 569 -34.11 11.30 -10.57
N MET A 570 -32.88 11.44 -10.07
CA MET A 570 -31.65 11.31 -10.85
C MET A 570 -30.73 10.30 -10.18
N LEU A 571 -30.12 9.40 -10.96
CA LEU A 571 -29.17 8.39 -10.47
C LEU A 571 -27.80 8.69 -11.05
N SER A 572 -26.83 9.03 -10.21
CA SER A 572 -25.44 9.28 -10.64
C SER A 572 -24.61 7.99 -10.60
N ARG A 573 -23.61 7.86 -11.48
CA ARG A 573 -22.61 6.77 -11.38
C ARG A 573 -21.89 6.77 -10.04
N GLY A 574 -21.64 7.96 -9.47
CA GLY A 574 -21.11 8.11 -8.12
C GLY A 574 -22.05 7.57 -7.04
N ALA A 575 -23.38 7.73 -7.19
CA ALA A 575 -24.36 7.13 -6.27
C ALA A 575 -24.32 5.61 -6.33
N LEU A 576 -24.11 5.03 -7.52
CA LEU A 576 -23.96 3.59 -7.72
C LEU A 576 -22.65 3.02 -7.14
N ARG A 577 -21.56 3.76 -7.20
CA ARG A 577 -20.30 3.44 -6.53
C ARG A 577 -20.41 3.68 -5.02
N ARG A 578 -21.15 4.68 -4.58
CA ARG A 578 -21.43 5.07 -3.18
C ARG A 578 -22.20 4.02 -2.37
N THR A 579 -23.03 3.21 -3.00
CA THR A 579 -23.75 2.08 -2.38
C THR A 579 -22.80 1.07 -1.71
N ARG A 580 -21.49 1.19 -1.93
CA ARG A 580 -20.49 0.19 -1.53
C ARG A 580 -19.80 0.44 -0.19
N SER A 581 -19.59 1.67 0.30
CA SER A 581 -18.89 1.91 1.59
C SER A 581 -19.66 2.82 2.57
N ARG A 582 -20.77 3.41 2.14
CA ARG A 582 -21.49 4.48 2.87
C ARG A 582 -22.97 4.17 3.09
N ASP A 583 -23.37 2.92 2.95
CA ASP A 583 -24.73 2.39 3.17
C ASP A 583 -25.35 2.81 4.51
N TRP A 584 -24.51 3.09 5.52
CA TRP A 584 -25.00 3.45 6.84
C TRP A 584 -25.76 4.79 6.87
N PHE A 585 -25.46 5.70 5.93
CA PHE A 585 -26.14 6.99 5.84
C PHE A 585 -27.61 6.85 5.42
N PHE A 586 -27.96 5.83 4.66
CA PHE A 586 -29.35 5.50 4.32
C PHE A 586 -30.19 5.06 5.53
N TYR A 587 -29.53 4.61 6.60
CA TYR A 587 -30.19 4.21 7.84
C TYR A 587 -30.32 5.38 8.83
N LEU A 588 -29.80 6.57 8.50
CA LEU A 588 -29.91 7.79 9.26
C LEU A 588 -30.94 8.71 8.60
N SER A 589 -32.00 9.02 9.32
CA SER A 589 -33.06 9.96 8.87
C SER A 589 -33.17 11.14 9.84
N THR A 590 -33.82 12.24 9.43
CA THR A 590 -33.93 13.48 10.21
C THR A 590 -34.63 13.28 11.56
N ASP A 591 -35.59 12.37 11.63
CA ASP A 591 -36.31 11.96 12.85
C ASP A 591 -35.42 11.14 13.82
N ARG A 592 -34.26 10.64 13.37
CA ARG A 592 -33.28 9.90 14.17
C ARG A 592 -32.04 10.73 14.49
N VAL A 593 -32.11 12.04 14.39
CA VAL A 593 -31.04 12.95 14.79
C VAL A 593 -31.48 13.79 15.98
N ILE A 594 -30.76 13.69 17.10
CA ILE A 594 -30.98 14.46 18.31
C ILE A 594 -29.95 15.61 18.37
N PRO A 595 -30.33 16.85 18.01
CA PRO A 595 -29.36 17.95 17.91
C PRO A 595 -28.91 18.49 19.29
N ASP A 596 -29.62 18.20 20.35
CA ASP A 596 -29.26 18.59 21.72
C ASP A 596 -29.79 17.55 22.73
N LEU A 597 -28.94 16.57 23.08
CA LEU A 597 -29.26 15.50 23.99
C LEU A 597 -29.37 16.03 25.43
N ALA A 598 -30.46 15.71 26.14
CA ALA A 598 -30.74 16.23 27.47
C ALA A 598 -30.03 15.46 28.57
N ALA A 599 -29.66 14.20 28.33
CA ALA A 599 -29.03 13.31 29.30
C ALA A 599 -27.73 13.88 29.86
N ALA A 600 -27.49 13.69 31.16
CA ALA A 600 -26.29 14.12 31.87
C ALA A 600 -25.23 13.03 32.03
N ASP A 601 -25.62 11.77 31.89
CA ASP A 601 -24.73 10.61 32.01
C ASP A 601 -24.88 9.65 30.82
N ARG A 602 -23.98 8.65 30.75
CA ARG A 602 -23.90 7.68 29.68
C ARG A 602 -25.18 6.84 29.54
N ASP A 603 -25.68 6.31 30.64
CA ASP A 603 -26.82 5.38 30.63
C ASP A 603 -28.12 6.11 30.28
N GLY A 604 -28.27 7.35 30.75
CA GLY A 604 -29.33 8.25 30.32
C GLY A 604 -29.28 8.61 28.83
N ALA A 605 -28.08 8.83 28.29
CA ALA A 605 -27.88 9.08 26.88
C ALA A 605 -28.28 7.86 26.03
N ILE A 606 -27.86 6.65 26.43
CA ILE A 606 -28.26 5.41 25.76
C ILE A 606 -29.77 5.25 25.75
N ARG A 607 -30.42 5.50 26.90
CA ARG A 607 -31.89 5.44 27.02
C ARG A 607 -32.61 6.40 26.08
N GLU A 608 -32.14 7.65 25.97
CA GLU A 608 -32.72 8.65 25.09
C GLU A 608 -32.55 8.28 23.61
N LEU A 609 -31.38 7.74 23.24
CA LEU A 609 -31.12 7.22 21.90
C LEU A 609 -31.98 6.01 21.54
N CYS A 610 -32.18 5.08 22.48
CA CYS A 610 -32.98 3.86 22.26
C CYS A 610 -34.47 4.19 22.04
N ARG A 611 -35.01 5.21 22.70
CA ARG A 611 -36.37 5.70 22.44
C ARG A 611 -36.54 6.20 21.01
N VAL A 612 -35.55 6.88 20.48
CA VAL A 612 -35.58 7.34 19.09
C VAL A 612 -35.37 6.16 18.11
N ALA A 613 -34.52 5.20 18.46
CA ALA A 613 -34.28 4.01 17.65
C ALA A 613 -35.50 3.09 17.54
N GLU A 614 -36.43 3.10 18.52
CA GLU A 614 -37.66 2.32 18.50
C GLU A 614 -38.49 2.57 17.22
N SER A 615 -38.59 3.81 16.78
CA SER A 615 -39.33 4.19 15.55
C SER A 615 -38.81 3.51 14.29
N GLY A 616 -37.52 3.18 14.26
CA GLY A 616 -36.84 2.48 13.15
C GLY A 616 -36.73 0.96 13.33
N SER A 617 -37.17 0.42 14.46
CA SER A 617 -36.96 -0.98 14.86
C SER A 617 -38.31 -1.71 15.10
N PRO A 618 -39.11 -1.96 14.04
CA PRO A 618 -40.42 -2.60 14.18
C PRO A 618 -40.31 -3.95 14.93
N GLY A 619 -41.08 -4.13 16.01
CA GLY A 619 -41.10 -5.35 16.81
C GLY A 619 -40.18 -5.33 18.06
N PHE A 620 -39.48 -4.21 18.30
CA PHE A 620 -38.64 -4.03 19.48
C PHE A 620 -39.12 -2.80 20.30
N SER A 621 -39.23 -2.91 21.60
CA SER A 621 -39.46 -1.78 22.48
C SER A 621 -38.16 -1.07 22.84
N ALA A 622 -38.25 0.20 23.23
CA ALA A 622 -37.09 0.98 23.69
C ALA A 622 -36.30 0.28 24.79
N GLU A 623 -37.02 -0.39 25.73
CA GLU A 623 -36.41 -1.11 26.85
C GLU A 623 -35.61 -2.34 26.38
N GLN A 624 -36.12 -3.08 25.40
CA GLN A 624 -35.42 -4.23 24.83
C GLN A 624 -34.14 -3.80 24.08
N ILE A 625 -34.20 -2.67 23.37
CA ILE A 625 -33.05 -2.08 22.71
C ILE A 625 -32.03 -1.60 23.76
N GLU A 626 -32.48 -0.89 24.80
CA GLU A 626 -31.63 -0.39 25.88
C GLU A 626 -30.89 -1.55 26.59
N GLU A 627 -31.57 -2.63 26.92
CA GLU A 627 -30.98 -3.80 27.56
C GLU A 627 -29.85 -4.39 26.70
N ALA A 628 -30.09 -4.55 25.40
CA ALA A 628 -29.10 -5.08 24.46
C ALA A 628 -27.87 -4.16 24.32
N VAL A 629 -28.07 -2.84 24.22
CA VAL A 629 -27.00 -1.85 24.09
C VAL A 629 -26.21 -1.75 25.39
N LEU A 630 -26.85 -1.70 26.56
CA LEU A 630 -26.17 -1.65 27.84
C LEU A 630 -25.39 -2.93 28.14
N HIS A 631 -25.92 -4.09 27.77
CA HIS A 631 -25.18 -5.36 27.87
C HIS A 631 -23.89 -5.34 27.07
N ARG A 632 -23.95 -4.77 25.88
CA ARG A 632 -22.75 -4.63 25.02
C ARG A 632 -21.75 -3.60 25.57
N GLU A 633 -22.24 -2.48 26.09
CA GLU A 633 -21.41 -1.42 26.68
C GLU A 633 -20.68 -1.87 27.96
N GLN A 634 -21.29 -2.76 28.74
CA GLN A 634 -20.70 -3.36 29.97
C GLN A 634 -19.50 -4.27 29.64
N GLN A 635 -19.48 -4.90 28.47
CA GLN A 635 -18.36 -5.76 28.02
C GLN A 635 -17.10 -4.95 27.69
N MET A 636 -17.26 -3.82 27.03
CA MET A 636 -16.19 -2.91 26.66
C MET A 636 -16.79 -1.55 26.28
N THR A 637 -16.18 -0.47 26.77
CA THR A 637 -16.62 0.88 26.44
C THR A 637 -16.62 1.12 24.93
N THR A 638 -17.66 1.76 24.44
CA THR A 638 -17.78 2.18 23.04
C THR A 638 -17.32 3.62 22.79
N GLY A 639 -16.72 4.27 23.78
CA GLY A 639 -16.08 5.57 23.63
C GLY A 639 -14.81 5.48 22.81
N LEU A 640 -14.87 5.96 21.54
CA LEU A 640 -13.77 5.86 20.58
C LEU A 640 -12.63 6.86 20.82
N GLY A 641 -12.85 7.82 21.72
CA GLY A 641 -11.98 9.00 21.87
C GLY A 641 -12.36 10.14 20.92
N ARG A 642 -11.60 11.24 20.97
CA ARG A 642 -11.85 12.47 20.18
C ARG A 642 -13.24 13.07 20.35
N GLY A 643 -13.90 12.78 21.48
CA GLY A 643 -15.24 13.26 21.79
C GLY A 643 -16.38 12.51 21.11
N VAL A 644 -16.16 11.27 20.67
CA VAL A 644 -17.14 10.44 19.96
C VAL A 644 -17.36 9.10 20.66
N ALA A 645 -18.63 8.64 20.74
CA ALA A 645 -18.99 7.29 21.15
C ALA A 645 -19.84 6.59 20.08
N PHE A 646 -19.74 5.25 20.07
CA PHE A 646 -20.38 4.37 19.11
C PHE A 646 -21.09 3.18 19.81
N PRO A 647 -22.12 3.46 20.65
CA PRO A 647 -22.92 2.39 21.22
C PRO A 647 -23.62 1.58 20.13
N HIS A 648 -23.67 0.25 20.29
CA HIS A 648 -24.26 -0.63 19.30
C HIS A 648 -24.79 -1.91 19.88
N ALA A 649 -25.78 -2.52 19.20
CA ALA A 649 -26.29 -3.83 19.52
C ALA A 649 -26.69 -4.62 18.27
N GLN A 650 -26.69 -5.96 18.39
CA GLN A 650 -27.21 -6.88 17.39
C GLN A 650 -28.54 -7.46 17.90
N LEU A 651 -29.61 -7.27 17.13
CA LEU A 651 -30.94 -7.70 17.52
C LEU A 651 -31.42 -8.86 16.61
N PRO A 652 -31.80 -10.02 17.18
CA PRO A 652 -32.28 -11.14 16.36
C PRO A 652 -33.66 -10.79 15.79
N GLY A 653 -33.82 -10.95 14.46
CA GLY A 653 -35.08 -10.65 13.78
C GLY A 653 -35.28 -9.18 13.37
N LEU A 654 -34.31 -8.30 13.63
CA LEU A 654 -34.29 -6.95 13.07
C LEU A 654 -34.17 -7.06 11.53
N ARG A 655 -35.05 -6.41 10.78
CA ARG A 655 -35.07 -6.52 9.32
C ARG A 655 -34.07 -5.64 8.61
N ARG A 656 -33.79 -4.45 9.16
CA ARG A 656 -32.89 -3.43 8.58
C ARG A 656 -32.07 -2.77 9.69
N PRO A 657 -30.84 -2.35 9.40
CA PRO A 657 -30.05 -1.55 10.35
C PRO A 657 -30.74 -0.24 10.69
N VAL A 658 -30.48 0.27 11.88
CA VAL A 658 -30.97 1.56 12.37
C VAL A 658 -29.77 2.36 12.88
N VAL A 659 -29.66 3.61 12.44
CA VAL A 659 -28.61 4.54 12.90
C VAL A 659 -29.30 5.75 13.54
N VAL A 660 -28.85 6.11 14.75
CA VAL A 660 -29.29 7.32 15.45
C VAL A 660 -28.06 8.17 15.74
N LEU A 661 -28.13 9.46 15.43
CA LEU A 661 -27.07 10.43 15.73
C LEU A 661 -27.54 11.37 16.84
N ALA A 662 -26.72 11.57 17.85
CA ALA A 662 -26.97 12.58 18.87
C ALA A 662 -25.75 13.47 19.11
N ARG A 663 -26.01 14.71 19.48
CA ARG A 663 -25.04 15.66 19.95
C ARG A 663 -25.38 16.16 21.35
N THR A 664 -24.38 16.35 22.20
CA THR A 664 -24.52 17.03 23.48
C THR A 664 -23.61 18.25 23.58
N ARG A 665 -24.11 19.35 24.15
CA ARG A 665 -23.31 20.56 24.32
C ARG A 665 -22.34 20.47 25.49
N LYS A 666 -22.74 19.80 26.57
CA LYS A 666 -21.95 19.73 27.81
C LYS A 666 -20.87 18.67 27.77
N GLY A 667 -21.00 17.65 26.93
CA GLY A 667 -20.18 16.45 26.94
C GLY A 667 -20.55 15.50 28.08
N ILE A 668 -20.45 14.20 27.81
CA ILE A 668 -20.81 13.12 28.74
C ILE A 668 -19.53 12.31 29.01
N ASP A 669 -19.31 11.95 30.27
CA ASP A 669 -18.26 10.99 30.60
C ASP A 669 -18.71 9.59 30.14
N TRP A 670 -18.01 9.07 29.13
CA TRP A 670 -18.27 7.77 28.51
C TRP A 670 -17.25 6.71 28.91
N ASN A 671 -16.29 7.08 29.75
CA ASN A 671 -15.10 6.27 30.00
C ASN A 671 -14.34 5.97 28.69
N ALA A 672 -14.18 7.00 27.84
CA ALA A 672 -13.51 6.88 26.55
C ALA A 672 -12.01 6.65 26.72
N ASN A 673 -11.38 5.96 25.74
CA ASN A 673 -9.98 5.57 25.79
C ASN A 673 -8.97 6.73 25.95
N ASP A 674 -9.36 7.96 25.56
CA ASP A 674 -8.53 9.16 25.69
C ASP A 674 -8.89 10.04 26.90
N GLY A 675 -9.82 9.59 27.77
CA GLY A 675 -10.28 10.32 28.95
C GLY A 675 -11.05 11.61 28.67
N LYS A 676 -11.45 11.87 27.43
CA LYS A 676 -12.21 13.07 27.04
C LYS A 676 -13.70 12.80 27.05
N SER A 677 -14.48 13.83 27.42
CA SER A 677 -15.94 13.75 27.37
C SER A 677 -16.45 13.62 25.93
N VAL A 678 -17.46 12.77 25.75
CA VAL A 678 -18.10 12.50 24.45
C VAL A 678 -19.15 13.58 24.17
N ARG A 679 -19.16 14.08 22.93
CA ARG A 679 -20.08 15.13 22.45
C ARG A 679 -20.88 14.72 21.22
N LEU A 680 -20.43 13.73 20.47
CA LEU A 680 -21.14 13.10 19.35
C LEU A 680 -21.32 11.62 19.62
N ILE A 681 -22.53 11.12 19.43
CA ILE A 681 -22.88 9.72 19.73
C ILE A 681 -23.61 9.14 18.51
N PHE A 682 -23.12 8.02 18.00
CA PHE A 682 -23.75 7.25 16.93
C PHE A 682 -24.21 5.91 17.48
N LEU A 683 -25.50 5.75 17.74
CA LEU A 683 -26.09 4.45 18.09
C LEU A 683 -26.37 3.67 16.80
N THR A 684 -25.97 2.42 16.75
CA THR A 684 -26.28 1.51 15.64
C THR A 684 -26.87 0.21 16.10
N LEU A 685 -27.97 -0.18 15.47
CA LEU A 685 -28.61 -1.48 15.65
C LEU A 685 -28.52 -2.24 14.34
N THR A 686 -28.13 -3.52 14.41
CA THR A 686 -27.97 -4.37 13.23
C THR A 686 -28.64 -5.72 13.43
N PRO A 687 -29.09 -6.39 12.36
CA PRO A 687 -29.55 -7.77 12.44
C PRO A 687 -28.45 -8.69 12.98
N LYS A 688 -28.79 -9.59 13.88
CA LYS A 688 -27.83 -10.55 14.47
C LYS A 688 -27.29 -11.51 13.41
N GLU A 689 -28.09 -11.78 12.39
CA GLU A 689 -27.80 -12.66 11.26
C GLU A 689 -26.80 -12.06 10.27
N ASP A 690 -26.55 -10.73 10.33
CA ASP A 690 -25.63 -10.01 9.45
C ASP A 690 -24.54 -9.25 10.25
N THR A 691 -23.62 -10.01 10.81
CA THR A 691 -22.49 -9.46 11.60
C THR A 691 -21.55 -8.58 10.75
N SER A 692 -21.49 -8.82 9.44
CA SER A 692 -20.66 -8.03 8.53
C SER A 692 -21.17 -6.60 8.40
N ARG A 693 -22.47 -6.38 8.44
CA ARG A 693 -23.11 -5.07 8.29
C ARG A 693 -22.75 -4.12 9.43
N GLN A 694 -22.65 -4.63 10.66
CA GLN A 694 -22.24 -3.81 11.80
C GLN A 694 -20.82 -3.24 11.61
N VAL A 695 -19.90 -4.07 11.13
CA VAL A 695 -18.51 -3.66 10.89
C VAL A 695 -18.44 -2.62 9.75
N GLN A 696 -19.26 -2.78 8.71
CA GLN A 696 -19.34 -1.83 7.60
C GLN A 696 -19.85 -0.46 8.06
N ILE A 697 -20.94 -0.43 8.82
CA ILE A 697 -21.52 0.80 9.37
C ILE A 697 -20.52 1.49 10.30
N ALA A 698 -19.90 0.73 11.21
CA ALA A 698 -18.90 1.26 12.11
C ALA A 698 -17.72 1.88 11.38
N ARG A 699 -17.24 1.22 10.32
CA ARG A 699 -16.15 1.72 9.47
C ARG A 699 -16.50 3.03 8.79
N GLY A 700 -17.66 3.11 8.14
CA GLY A 700 -18.09 4.33 7.43
C GLY A 700 -18.26 5.52 8.37
N ILE A 701 -18.81 5.29 9.58
CA ILE A 701 -18.93 6.35 10.60
C ILE A 701 -17.55 6.77 11.13
N VAL A 702 -16.63 5.82 11.41
CA VAL A 702 -15.26 6.13 11.87
C VAL A 702 -14.50 6.92 10.81
N GLU A 703 -14.65 6.59 9.54
CA GLU A 703 -14.04 7.31 8.42
C GLU A 703 -14.54 8.76 8.36
N LEU A 704 -15.85 8.99 8.43
CA LEU A 704 -16.44 10.32 8.49
C LEU A 704 -15.92 11.16 9.66
N ILE A 705 -15.92 10.58 10.88
CA ILE A 705 -15.52 11.29 12.09
C ILE A 705 -14.00 11.43 12.26
N ARG A 706 -13.20 10.83 11.40
CA ARG A 706 -11.74 10.99 11.41
C ARG A 706 -11.33 12.42 11.11
N ASP A 707 -12.06 13.10 10.21
CA ASP A 707 -11.82 14.52 9.89
C ASP A 707 -12.28 15.40 11.04
N GLU A 708 -11.38 16.27 11.54
CA GLU A 708 -11.64 17.21 12.61
C GLU A 708 -12.62 18.32 12.19
N ARG A 709 -12.59 18.71 10.92
CA ARG A 709 -13.50 19.73 10.35
C ARG A 709 -14.94 19.22 10.40
N VAL A 710 -15.17 17.99 9.95
CA VAL A 710 -16.50 17.35 9.97
C VAL A 710 -17.04 17.26 11.41
N ARG A 711 -16.21 16.82 12.37
CA ARG A 711 -16.63 16.80 13.77
C ARG A 711 -16.99 18.19 14.30
N ALA A 712 -16.20 19.20 13.97
CA ALA A 712 -16.46 20.58 14.38
C ALA A 712 -17.73 21.13 13.77
N ASP A 713 -18.02 20.82 12.50
CA ASP A 713 -19.22 21.27 11.80
C ASP A 713 -20.49 20.58 12.34
N LEU A 714 -20.43 19.28 12.63
CA LEU A 714 -21.53 18.57 13.29
C LEU A 714 -21.83 19.13 14.67
N LEU A 715 -20.79 19.47 15.44
CA LEU A 715 -20.96 20.10 16.75
C LEU A 715 -21.55 21.50 16.70
N ARG A 716 -21.43 22.22 15.61
CA ARG A 716 -21.97 23.60 15.38
C ARG A 716 -23.34 23.59 14.72
N SER A 717 -23.77 22.48 14.13
CA SER A 717 -25.00 22.39 13.34
C SER A 717 -26.24 22.60 14.21
N PRO A 718 -27.14 23.58 13.88
CA PRO A 718 -28.25 23.95 14.76
C PRO A 718 -29.44 22.99 14.73
N THR A 719 -29.66 22.27 13.63
CA THR A 719 -30.86 21.44 13.40
C THR A 719 -30.48 20.05 12.84
N PRO A 720 -31.36 19.03 12.98
CA PRO A 720 -31.16 17.73 12.37
C PRO A 720 -30.89 17.76 10.86
N ALA A 721 -31.66 18.58 10.13
CA ALA A 721 -31.48 18.71 8.67
C ALA A 721 -30.09 19.23 8.29
N VAL A 722 -29.58 20.24 9.04
CA VAL A 722 -28.21 20.76 8.81
C VAL A 722 -27.16 19.73 9.18
N MET A 723 -27.35 18.91 10.22
CA MET A 723 -26.42 17.82 10.56
C MET A 723 -26.35 16.78 9.43
N ILE A 724 -27.51 16.38 8.90
CA ILE A 724 -27.56 15.45 7.76
C ILE A 724 -26.93 16.05 6.51
N ALA A 725 -27.19 17.30 6.17
CA ALA A 725 -26.59 17.99 5.04
C ALA A 725 -25.05 18.02 5.17
N ARG A 726 -24.51 18.34 6.37
CA ARG A 726 -23.05 18.33 6.60
C ARG A 726 -22.43 16.94 6.49
N ILE A 727 -23.14 15.89 6.89
CA ILE A 727 -22.71 14.52 6.66
C ILE A 727 -22.71 14.20 5.17
N SER A 728 -23.76 14.60 4.44
CA SER A 728 -23.84 14.41 2.99
C SER A 728 -22.69 15.10 2.27
N ASP A 729 -22.48 16.41 2.56
CA ASP A 729 -21.37 17.19 1.98
C ASP A 729 -19.99 16.56 2.26
N ALA A 730 -19.78 16.09 3.50
CA ALA A 730 -18.53 15.44 3.87
C ALA A 730 -18.33 14.08 3.19
N LEU A 731 -19.42 13.31 3.02
CA LEU A 731 -19.39 12.05 2.28
C LEU A 731 -19.19 12.29 0.77
N GLU A 732 -19.64 13.41 0.24
CA GLU A 732 -19.37 13.85 -1.15
C GLU A 732 -17.91 14.30 -1.32
N GLY A 733 -17.37 15.06 -0.38
CA GLY A 733 -15.96 15.48 -0.38
C GLY A 733 -14.98 14.30 -0.29
N LEU A 734 -15.27 13.33 0.58
CA LEU A 734 -14.50 12.09 0.67
C LEU A 734 -14.62 11.23 -0.60
N SER A 735 -15.71 11.37 -1.40
CA SER A 735 -15.84 10.68 -2.68
C SER A 735 -15.09 11.37 -3.80
N ALA A 736 -15.02 12.68 -3.79
CA ALA A 736 -14.22 13.43 -4.74
C ALA A 736 -12.71 13.16 -4.55
N GLU A 737 -12.26 13.04 -3.29
CA GLU A 737 -10.89 12.64 -2.96
C GLU A 737 -10.59 11.17 -3.33
N GLU A 738 -11.58 10.26 -3.24
CA GLU A 738 -11.44 8.87 -3.69
C GLU A 738 -11.56 8.75 -5.22
N ASP A 739 -12.45 9.51 -5.87
CA ASP A 739 -12.60 9.54 -7.33
C ASP A 739 -11.38 10.23 -7.98
N GLU A 740 -10.79 11.25 -7.37
CA GLU A 740 -9.49 11.81 -7.77
C GLU A 740 -8.34 10.80 -7.54
N GLN A 741 -8.43 9.93 -6.55
CA GLN A 741 -7.46 8.87 -6.32
C GLN A 741 -7.68 7.64 -7.21
N ASP A 742 -8.91 7.38 -7.69
CA ASP A 742 -9.22 6.29 -8.64
C ASP A 742 -9.08 6.73 -10.11
N GLU A 743 -9.15 8.04 -10.41
CA GLU A 743 -8.85 8.61 -11.73
C GLU A 743 -7.38 9.02 -11.89
N GLU A 744 -6.63 9.17 -10.80
CA GLU A 744 -5.17 9.32 -10.77
C GLU A 744 -4.44 7.97 -10.75
#